data_24f5db728ccecc3aca53677659cec339
#
_entry.id   24f5db728ccecc3aca53677659cec339
#
_cell.length_a   1.000
_cell.length_b   1.000
_cell.length_c   1.000
_cell.angle_alpha   90.00
_cell.angle_beta   90.00
_cell.angle_gamma   90.00
#
_symmetry.space_group_name_H-M   'P 1'
#
loop_
_entity.id
_entity.type
_entity.pdbx_description
1 polymer ?
#
loop_
_entity_poly.entity_id
_entity_poly.type
_entity_poly.pdbx_seq_one_letter_code
_entity_poly.pdbx_strand_id
1 'polypeptide(L)'
;MSQSISRRGLLMGATAVVAATATDVFAAGGASAAMPRTYEPTWDSVNRHPAAPEWFRDAKFGIYFHWGAFSVPAYDSEWYPRNMYLPGQKANRHHIDTYGDPADWPYHWFIDGADDLAGHHTQFAPKLKSAGGRFDPEEWAQLFVDAGARFAGPVAEHHDGYSMWDSRVNEWNSVDKGPGLDLLELFTDAIRARDLKLLVAMHHAYNYTGFFEGAPAQSDPSLKKLYGQLSPQAENQLWYDKLKEVVDRSRPDILWQDWRLDHVDEKQRLNFLSYYFNQAGTWGKEVVATYKDGFDSHSSVFDYERGGPADLTAPYWLTDDSISNTSWCYTEGIGYYSLAQMLHSFVDRISKNGSVLLNIAPKADGTVPQGQKDILLGIGDYLKRFGESVYGTRAWTVYGEGPTKMGGGSFTRPTAGTARDIRFTRDKEGTVLYATVLGWPGDSLTLKTLDSARIDLDSLTSLELLGSEAGTYHDLGTPAQSATGLRVTLPATKPFDAPAYVLKFRFSGRIPVLRPHAGALAFADPRFRGDGTVLALGDHDAEQLTLAGLEPRRLSSLKLAPAHRLIGFSGDDLTGTEWTYTADTPRVRDKIASLRVVFDPTARFRITNVTNGLALDNGGDVPSGSPVKQLTWDGSTHLQWYAVALGNGYYKLESRASGMVADGWGATGDGSALRQAAWNNGTDQQWLITHRGDGRYSLANRTTGLVLDGGGDVPSGSPAQQRTWGNSTNLLWTFTEV
;
A
#
# COMPACT_ATOMS: atom_id res chain seq x y z
N MET A 1 71.67 -10.41 -7.32
CA MET A 1 71.92 -11.85 -7.38
C MET A 1 70.65 -12.53 -6.91
N SER A 2 69.78 -12.95 -7.79
CA SER A 2 69.74 -14.28 -8.37
C SER A 2 69.25 -15.34 -7.39
N GLN A 3 68.10 -15.77 -7.67
CA GLN A 3 67.47 -17.04 -8.12
C GLN A 3 66.68 -17.70 -6.97
N SER A 4 65.45 -17.99 -7.02
CA SER A 4 64.55 -18.85 -7.88
C SER A 4 64.52 -20.32 -7.40
N ILE A 5 63.28 -20.90 -7.49
CA ILE A 5 62.91 -22.31 -7.67
C ILE A 5 62.75 -23.15 -6.37
N SER A 6 61.78 -24.03 -6.14
CA SER A 6 60.58 -24.59 -6.79
C SER A 6 60.06 -25.79 -5.95
N ARG A 7 58.77 -26.04 -5.98
CA ARG A 7 58.05 -27.35 -6.06
C ARG A 7 58.22 -28.51 -5.07
N ARG A 8 57.04 -28.96 -4.59
CA ARG A 8 56.53 -30.37 -4.47
C ARG A 8 56.84 -31.25 -3.27
N GLY A 9 55.80 -31.87 -2.74
CA GLY A 9 55.71 -33.23 -2.19
C GLY A 9 54.80 -33.26 -0.95
N LEU A 10 53.66 -33.72 -1.02
CA LEU A 10 52.95 -35.01 -1.04
C LEU A 10 53.00 -35.81 0.29
N LEU A 11 51.78 -36.06 0.83
CA LEU A 11 51.18 -37.28 1.37
C LEU A 11 51.13 -37.62 2.88
N MET A 12 49.90 -37.95 3.28
CA MET A 12 49.38 -38.90 4.30
C MET A 12 49.50 -38.44 5.77
N GLY A 13 48.50 -38.46 6.57
CA GLY A 13 47.23 -39.17 6.75
C GLY A 13 47.09 -39.46 8.24
N ALA A 14 45.96 -39.11 8.85
CA ALA A 14 45.41 -39.81 10.03
C ALA A 14 44.01 -39.28 10.36
N THR A 15 43.04 -40.17 10.40
CA THR A 15 41.67 -40.05 10.82
C THR A 15 41.58 -39.74 12.31
N ALA A 16 40.77 -38.70 12.67
CA ALA A 16 40.18 -38.59 14.00
C ALA A 16 38.73 -38.11 13.84
N VAL A 17 37.82 -38.98 14.27
CA VAL A 17 36.37 -38.70 14.39
C VAL A 17 36.17 -37.79 15.60
N VAL A 18 35.58 -36.63 15.37
CA VAL A 18 35.00 -35.80 16.43
C VAL A 18 33.61 -35.41 15.99
N ALA A 19 32.64 -35.73 16.85
CA ALA A 19 31.26 -35.38 16.70
C ALA A 19 31.10 -33.86 16.65
N ALA A 20 30.51 -33.32 15.56
CA ALA A 20 30.15 -31.93 15.43
C ALA A 20 28.67 -31.78 15.71
N THR A 21 28.34 -31.00 16.73
CA THR A 21 27.04 -30.40 16.96
C THR A 21 26.74 -29.44 15.81
N ALA A 22 25.57 -29.63 15.19
CA ALA A 22 25.09 -28.76 14.13
C ALA A 22 24.79 -27.35 14.68
N THR A 23 25.58 -26.39 14.31
CA THR A 23 25.22 -24.98 14.31
C THR A 23 24.94 -24.58 12.86
N ASP A 24 23.68 -24.21 12.58
CA ASP A 24 23.26 -23.72 11.29
C ASP A 24 24.03 -22.43 10.94
N VAL A 25 25.00 -22.57 10.05
CA VAL A 25 25.62 -21.44 9.35
C VAL A 25 24.75 -21.13 8.15
N PHE A 26 23.94 -20.09 8.23
CA PHE A 26 23.34 -19.49 7.06
C PHE A 26 24.47 -19.04 6.11
N ALA A 27 24.62 -19.75 5.02
CA ALA A 27 25.45 -19.30 3.91
C ALA A 27 24.78 -18.06 3.32
N ALA A 28 25.34 -16.89 3.60
CA ALA A 28 25.05 -15.68 2.86
C ALA A 28 25.41 -15.94 1.40
N GLY A 29 24.39 -16.06 0.54
CA GLY A 29 24.56 -16.00 -0.90
C GLY A 29 25.25 -14.70 -1.24
N GLY A 30 26.47 -14.77 -1.82
CA GLY A 30 27.25 -13.62 -2.19
C GLY A 30 26.49 -12.74 -3.19
N ALA A 31 25.88 -11.68 -2.70
CA ALA A 31 25.49 -10.56 -3.54
C ALA A 31 26.80 -10.02 -4.14
N SER A 32 26.95 -10.10 -5.45
CA SER A 32 27.98 -9.36 -6.18
C SER A 32 27.80 -7.90 -5.80
N ALA A 33 28.77 -7.34 -5.09
CA ALA A 33 28.75 -5.93 -4.73
C ALA A 33 28.76 -5.13 -6.04
N ALA A 34 27.59 -4.67 -6.46
CA ALA A 34 27.49 -3.71 -7.56
C ALA A 34 28.29 -2.49 -7.15
N MET A 35 29.15 -2.00 -8.05
CA MET A 35 29.92 -0.77 -7.83
C MET A 35 28.93 0.35 -7.42
N PRO A 36 29.27 1.19 -6.43
CA PRO A 36 28.38 2.26 -5.99
C PRO A 36 28.00 3.13 -7.19
N ARG A 37 26.70 3.16 -7.52
CA ARG A 37 26.18 4.04 -8.57
C ARG A 37 26.23 5.45 -8.02
N THR A 38 26.75 6.39 -8.80
CA THR A 38 26.66 7.82 -8.50
C THR A 38 25.37 8.35 -9.12
N TYR A 39 24.55 9.02 -8.31
CA TYR A 39 23.30 9.64 -8.74
C TYR A 39 23.49 11.14 -8.90
N GLU A 40 23.17 11.63 -10.09
CA GLU A 40 23.10 13.07 -10.40
C GLU A 40 21.71 13.60 -10.02
N PRO A 41 21.55 14.92 -9.73
CA PRO A 41 20.27 15.50 -9.37
C PRO A 41 19.37 15.73 -10.60
N THR A 42 19.03 14.64 -11.28
CA THR A 42 18.09 14.60 -12.43
C THR A 42 17.19 13.39 -12.27
N TRP A 43 15.95 13.47 -12.75
CA TRP A 43 15.00 12.34 -12.68
C TRP A 43 15.57 11.09 -13.37
N ASP A 44 16.16 11.21 -14.56
CA ASP A 44 16.79 10.08 -15.28
C ASP A 44 17.86 9.38 -14.44
N SER A 45 18.54 10.09 -13.56
CA SER A 45 19.57 9.54 -12.73
C SER A 45 19.01 8.92 -11.45
N VAL A 46 18.19 9.65 -10.70
CA VAL A 46 17.63 9.17 -9.43
C VAL A 46 16.66 8.02 -9.64
N ASN A 47 15.92 7.99 -10.75
CA ASN A 47 14.98 6.92 -11.11
C ASN A 47 15.65 5.57 -11.44
N ARG A 48 16.98 5.52 -11.47
CA ARG A 48 17.73 4.25 -11.51
C ARG A 48 17.90 3.59 -10.13
N HIS A 49 17.51 4.29 -9.06
CA HIS A 49 17.48 3.74 -7.71
C HIS A 49 16.23 2.84 -7.56
N PRO A 50 16.34 1.61 -7.04
CA PRO A 50 15.16 0.75 -6.82
C PRO A 50 14.31 1.33 -5.69
N ALA A 51 13.08 1.75 -5.98
CA ALA A 51 12.18 2.35 -4.99
C ALA A 51 11.97 1.46 -3.75
N ALA A 52 11.72 0.16 -3.96
CA ALA A 52 11.44 -0.80 -2.90
C ALA A 52 12.42 -1.98 -2.95
N PRO A 53 13.58 -1.90 -2.28
CA PRO A 53 14.54 -2.99 -2.19
C PRO A 53 13.94 -4.24 -1.51
N GLU A 54 14.55 -5.40 -1.71
CA GLU A 54 13.99 -6.67 -1.27
C GLU A 54 13.74 -6.72 0.24
N TRP A 55 14.68 -6.21 1.03
CA TRP A 55 14.53 -6.17 2.49
C TRP A 55 13.27 -5.41 2.94
N PHE A 56 12.91 -4.32 2.25
CA PHE A 56 11.72 -3.53 2.57
C PHE A 56 10.43 -4.27 2.19
N ARG A 57 10.45 -4.93 1.04
CA ARG A 57 9.35 -5.80 0.59
C ARG A 57 9.15 -7.01 1.51
N ASP A 58 10.20 -7.45 2.22
CA ASP A 58 10.16 -8.55 3.19
C ASP A 58 9.66 -8.09 4.57
N ALA A 59 9.98 -6.87 4.95
CA ALA A 59 9.71 -6.31 6.26
C ALA A 59 8.22 -6.17 6.60
N LYS A 60 7.39 -5.73 5.65
CA LYS A 60 5.92 -5.61 5.71
C LYS A 60 5.36 -4.67 6.77
N PHE A 61 5.99 -4.53 7.94
CA PHE A 61 5.44 -3.85 9.11
C PHE A 61 6.47 -2.99 9.80
N GLY A 62 6.13 -1.72 9.99
CA GLY A 62 6.91 -0.78 10.79
C GLY A 62 6.03 0.05 11.74
N ILE A 63 6.69 0.72 12.67
CA ILE A 63 6.05 1.60 13.65
C ILE A 63 6.74 2.95 13.64
N TYR A 64 5.95 4.02 13.65
CA TYR A 64 6.43 5.38 13.86
C TYR A 64 5.54 6.10 14.88
N PHE A 65 5.90 7.30 15.30
CA PHE A 65 5.18 7.96 16.34
C PHE A 65 5.16 9.48 16.17
N HIS A 66 3.94 10.04 16.31
CA HIS A 66 3.73 11.47 16.40
C HIS A 66 3.86 11.91 17.86
N TRP A 67 5.02 12.46 18.18
CA TRP A 67 5.37 12.90 19.49
C TRP A 67 6.30 14.11 19.42
N GLY A 68 5.95 15.21 20.11
CA GLY A 68 6.67 16.46 20.03
C GLY A 68 5.98 17.55 20.85
N ALA A 69 6.33 18.80 20.62
CA ALA A 69 5.74 19.96 21.32
C ALA A 69 4.24 20.07 21.10
N PHE A 70 3.74 19.62 19.92
CA PHE A 70 2.31 19.55 19.61
C PHE A 70 1.52 18.54 20.47
N SER A 71 2.19 17.65 21.20
CA SER A 71 1.56 16.69 22.13
C SER A 71 1.26 17.31 23.51
N VAL A 72 1.83 18.49 23.82
CA VAL A 72 1.69 19.13 25.14
C VAL A 72 0.27 19.57 25.46
N PRO A 73 -0.47 20.23 24.53
CA PRO A 73 -1.85 20.63 24.81
C PRO A 73 -2.78 19.44 25.05
N ALA A 74 -2.44 18.25 24.54
CA ALA A 74 -3.25 17.04 24.58
C ALA A 74 -4.71 17.27 24.13
N TYR A 75 -4.91 18.16 23.16
CA TYR A 75 -6.21 18.63 22.71
C TYR A 75 -6.24 18.75 21.18
N ASP A 76 -7.39 18.52 20.56
CA ASP A 76 -7.66 18.60 19.13
C ASP A 76 -6.93 17.51 18.32
N SER A 77 -5.70 17.81 17.89
CA SER A 77 -4.85 16.90 17.11
C SER A 77 -3.43 17.48 16.96
N GLU A 78 -2.59 16.82 16.19
CA GLU A 78 -1.27 17.29 15.75
C GLU A 78 -1.34 18.62 14.97
N TRP A 79 -2.53 19.04 14.55
CA TRP A 79 -2.80 20.33 13.92
C TRP A 79 -3.00 21.48 14.91
N TYR A 80 -2.90 21.20 16.23
CA TYR A 80 -3.06 22.23 17.27
C TYR A 80 -2.18 23.46 17.04
N PRO A 81 -0.89 23.34 16.65
CA PRO A 81 -0.02 24.50 16.43
C PRO A 81 -0.54 25.47 15.36
N ARG A 82 -1.23 24.95 14.35
CA ARG A 82 -1.90 25.73 13.31
C ARG A 82 -3.24 26.27 13.79
N ASN A 83 -4.07 25.35 14.31
CA ASN A 83 -5.48 25.63 14.60
C ASN A 83 -5.66 26.61 15.77
N MET A 84 -4.67 26.72 16.68
CA MET A 84 -4.69 27.73 17.78
C MET A 84 -4.69 29.16 17.26
N TYR A 85 -4.18 29.42 16.07
CA TYR A 85 -4.17 30.74 15.44
C TYR A 85 -5.38 31.04 14.57
N LEU A 86 -6.27 30.09 14.34
CA LEU A 86 -7.40 30.24 13.43
C LEU A 86 -8.71 30.51 14.19
N PRO A 87 -9.26 31.72 14.12
CA PRO A 87 -10.50 32.04 14.81
C PRO A 87 -11.65 31.11 14.44
N GLY A 88 -12.38 30.66 15.46
CA GLY A 88 -13.51 29.75 15.29
C GLY A 88 -13.15 28.25 15.36
N GLN A 89 -11.89 27.87 15.25
CA GLN A 89 -11.45 26.51 15.52
C GLN A 89 -11.59 26.15 17.01
N LYS A 90 -11.84 24.86 17.30
CA LYS A 90 -11.95 24.40 18.69
C LYS A 90 -10.63 24.56 19.46
N ALA A 91 -9.48 24.32 18.77
CA ALA A 91 -8.16 24.54 19.33
C ALA A 91 -7.90 26.00 19.67
N ASN A 92 -8.36 26.97 18.85
CA ASN A 92 -8.25 28.40 19.14
C ASN A 92 -9.02 28.80 20.41
N ARG A 93 -10.28 28.36 20.55
CA ARG A 93 -11.05 28.62 21.76
C ARG A 93 -10.42 28.01 23.00
N HIS A 94 -10.04 26.73 22.92
CA HIS A 94 -9.35 26.05 24.01
C HIS A 94 -8.05 26.77 24.40
N HIS A 95 -7.30 27.24 23.40
CA HIS A 95 -6.04 27.96 23.65
C HIS A 95 -6.28 29.25 24.42
N ILE A 96 -7.25 30.05 23.96
CA ILE A 96 -7.61 31.30 24.64
C ILE A 96 -8.08 31.05 26.09
N ASP A 97 -8.90 30.02 26.29
CA ASP A 97 -9.45 29.70 27.62
C ASP A 97 -8.38 29.11 28.57
N THR A 98 -7.34 28.48 28.07
CA THR A 98 -6.33 27.75 28.87
C THR A 98 -5.03 28.54 29.02
N TYR A 99 -4.54 29.16 27.93
CA TYR A 99 -3.22 29.78 27.85
C TYR A 99 -3.29 31.28 27.62
N GLY A 100 -4.37 31.80 27.03
CA GLY A 100 -4.52 33.20 26.67
C GLY A 100 -4.54 33.43 25.15
N ASP A 101 -4.47 34.71 24.75
CA ASP A 101 -4.45 35.06 23.32
C ASP A 101 -3.21 34.44 22.63
N PRO A 102 -3.34 33.79 21.49
CA PRO A 102 -2.19 33.24 20.77
C PRO A 102 -1.12 34.25 20.36
N ALA A 103 -1.44 35.53 20.33
CA ALA A 103 -0.45 36.60 20.12
C ALA A 103 0.42 36.85 21.36
N ASP A 104 -0.14 36.67 22.57
CA ASP A 104 0.52 36.88 23.85
C ASP A 104 1.10 35.58 24.41
N TRP A 105 0.47 34.43 24.08
CA TRP A 105 0.93 33.08 24.42
C TRP A 105 1.11 32.23 23.14
N PRO A 106 2.18 32.50 22.34
CA PRO A 106 2.41 31.84 21.05
C PRO A 106 2.86 30.37 21.18
N TYR A 107 2.75 29.59 20.10
CA TYR A 107 3.06 28.17 20.06
C TYR A 107 4.46 27.81 20.58
N HIS A 108 5.47 28.64 20.32
CA HIS A 108 6.84 28.36 20.74
C HIS A 108 7.01 28.29 22.27
N TRP A 109 6.05 28.75 23.06
CA TRP A 109 6.10 28.55 24.49
C TRP A 109 5.79 27.12 24.95
N PHE A 110 5.14 26.29 24.12
CA PHE A 110 5.13 24.85 24.37
C PHE A 110 6.53 24.22 24.24
N ILE A 111 7.48 24.92 23.63
CA ILE A 111 8.88 24.49 23.49
C ILE A 111 9.77 25.14 24.58
N ASP A 112 9.76 26.48 24.68
CA ASP A 112 10.60 27.23 25.64
C ASP A 112 10.07 27.13 27.08
N GLY A 113 8.78 26.90 27.25
CA GLY A 113 8.09 26.86 28.53
C GLY A 113 7.53 28.21 28.95
N ALA A 114 6.27 28.20 29.40
CA ALA A 114 5.57 29.31 29.99
C ALA A 114 4.46 28.81 30.91
N ASP A 115 3.98 29.68 31.79
CA ASP A 115 2.87 29.34 32.66
C ASP A 115 1.53 29.57 31.93
N ASP A 116 0.59 28.67 32.13
CA ASP A 116 -0.77 28.81 31.65
C ASP A 116 -1.57 29.80 32.51
N LEU A 117 -2.83 30.08 32.16
CA LEU A 117 -3.67 31.02 32.94
C LEU A 117 -3.96 30.58 34.39
N ALA A 118 -3.78 29.30 34.69
CA ALA A 118 -3.91 28.73 36.04
C ALA A 118 -2.58 28.76 36.83
N GLY A 119 -1.49 29.17 36.20
CA GLY A 119 -0.15 29.21 36.79
C GLY A 119 0.60 27.89 36.77
N HIS A 120 0.19 26.94 35.90
CA HIS A 120 0.92 25.70 35.71
C HIS A 120 1.95 25.87 34.59
N HIS A 121 3.20 25.51 34.90
CA HIS A 121 4.26 25.53 33.89
C HIS A 121 4.02 24.47 32.79
N THR A 122 4.01 24.92 31.55
CA THR A 122 3.69 24.11 30.37
C THR A 122 4.87 24.13 29.43
N GLN A 123 5.43 22.95 29.15
CA GLN A 123 6.60 22.77 28.27
C GLN A 123 6.71 21.34 27.74
N PHE A 124 7.18 21.17 26.52
CA PHE A 124 7.67 19.88 26.03
C PHE A 124 9.05 19.61 26.61
N ALA A 125 9.10 18.96 27.75
CA ALA A 125 10.34 18.66 28.46
C ALA A 125 10.32 17.24 29.04
N PRO A 126 10.20 16.18 28.18
CA PRO A 126 10.27 14.81 28.64
C PRO A 126 11.62 14.54 29.31
N LYS A 127 11.59 13.87 30.45
CA LYS A 127 12.77 13.44 31.19
C LYS A 127 12.99 11.97 31.05
N LEU A 128 14.23 11.56 30.85
CA LEU A 128 14.62 10.14 30.82
C LEU A 128 14.25 9.46 32.15
N LYS A 129 13.83 8.21 32.05
CA LYS A 129 13.48 7.37 33.21
C LYS A 129 14.68 7.22 34.15
N SER A 130 15.89 7.12 33.58
CA SER A 130 17.17 7.16 34.34
C SER A 130 17.40 8.45 35.12
N ALA A 131 16.76 9.55 34.73
CA ALA A 131 16.77 10.85 35.41
C ALA A 131 15.47 11.13 36.23
N GLY A 132 14.70 10.09 36.54
CA GLY A 132 13.47 10.18 37.32
C GLY A 132 12.23 10.60 36.52
N GLY A 133 12.30 10.64 35.19
CA GLY A 133 11.17 10.90 34.30
C GLY A 133 10.39 9.65 33.90
N ARG A 134 9.67 9.75 32.75
CA ARG A 134 8.85 8.66 32.20
C ARG A 134 9.27 8.20 30.81
N PHE A 135 10.15 8.95 30.16
CA PHE A 135 10.62 8.69 28.83
C PHE A 135 11.76 7.64 28.85
N ASP A 136 11.59 6.57 28.09
CA ASP A 136 12.61 5.53 27.94
C ASP A 136 12.60 5.02 26.49
N PRO A 137 13.55 5.48 25.64
CA PRO A 137 13.62 5.07 24.24
C PRO A 137 13.89 3.56 24.07
N GLU A 138 14.55 2.91 25.05
CA GLU A 138 14.82 1.49 25.05
C GLU A 138 13.54 0.66 25.26
N GLU A 139 12.65 1.10 26.19
CA GLU A 139 11.34 0.47 26.37
C GLU A 139 10.45 0.62 25.12
N TRP A 140 10.52 1.78 24.44
CA TRP A 140 9.76 1.98 23.21
C TRP A 140 10.26 1.06 22.10
N ALA A 141 11.56 1.02 21.87
CA ALA A 141 12.14 0.15 20.85
C ALA A 141 11.88 -1.34 21.14
N GLN A 142 11.87 -1.75 22.44
CA GLN A 142 11.48 -3.11 22.81
C GLN A 142 10.01 -3.39 22.51
N LEU A 143 9.11 -2.46 22.81
CA LEU A 143 7.70 -2.58 22.46
C LEU A 143 7.49 -2.73 20.95
N PHE A 144 8.30 -2.07 20.09
CA PHE A 144 8.24 -2.22 18.66
C PHE A 144 8.67 -3.62 18.19
N VAL A 145 9.71 -4.17 18.80
CA VAL A 145 10.11 -5.58 18.56
C VAL A 145 9.00 -6.54 19.00
N ASP A 146 8.45 -6.34 20.20
CA ASP A 146 7.39 -7.19 20.75
C ASP A 146 6.10 -7.12 19.91
N ALA A 147 5.85 -5.97 19.26
CA ALA A 147 4.77 -5.80 18.29
C ALA A 147 5.06 -6.46 16.92
N GLY A 148 6.28 -6.94 16.68
CA GLY A 148 6.70 -7.58 15.43
C GLY A 148 7.15 -6.61 14.35
N ALA A 149 7.42 -5.33 14.65
CA ALA A 149 7.95 -4.40 13.68
C ALA A 149 9.33 -4.83 13.14
N ARG A 150 9.61 -4.47 11.90
CA ARG A 150 10.91 -4.69 11.23
C ARG A 150 11.64 -3.38 10.95
N PHE A 151 10.93 -2.28 11.02
CA PHE A 151 11.48 -0.93 10.96
C PHE A 151 10.68 -0.03 11.91
N ALA A 152 11.33 0.98 12.45
CA ALA A 152 10.68 1.93 13.34
C ALA A 152 11.41 3.27 13.35
N GLY A 153 10.74 4.33 13.81
CA GLY A 153 11.39 5.60 14.00
C GLY A 153 10.48 6.77 14.34
N PRO A 154 11.09 7.93 14.66
CA PRO A 154 10.36 9.13 15.06
C PRO A 154 9.82 9.91 13.85
N VAL A 155 8.76 10.69 14.08
CA VAL A 155 8.57 11.95 13.39
C VAL A 155 9.63 12.89 13.96
N ALA A 156 10.74 13.09 13.24
CA ALA A 156 11.87 13.88 13.72
C ALA A 156 11.60 15.38 13.61
N GLU A 157 10.72 15.78 12.70
CA GLU A 157 10.16 17.13 12.63
C GLU A 157 8.77 17.05 12.00
N HIS A 158 7.77 17.62 12.68
CA HIS A 158 6.44 17.80 12.15
C HIS A 158 6.30 19.14 11.41
N HIS A 159 5.11 19.48 10.94
CA HIS A 159 4.83 20.79 10.32
C HIS A 159 5.07 21.98 11.24
N ASP A 160 5.21 21.74 12.54
CA ASP A 160 5.49 22.77 13.55
C ASP A 160 6.92 23.35 13.50
N GLY A 161 7.80 22.73 12.70
CA GLY A 161 9.16 23.22 12.47
C GLY A 161 10.15 22.96 13.60
N TYR A 162 9.74 22.22 14.65
CA TYR A 162 10.60 21.89 15.79
C TYR A 162 11.41 20.62 15.53
N SER A 163 12.74 20.77 15.43
CA SER A 163 13.66 19.67 15.11
C SER A 163 13.97 18.83 16.35
N MET A 164 13.77 17.52 16.27
CA MET A 164 13.98 16.56 17.37
C MET A 164 15.45 16.10 17.49
N TRP A 165 16.41 16.82 16.91
CA TRP A 165 17.83 16.53 16.93
C TRP A 165 18.65 17.80 17.18
N ASP A 166 19.94 17.66 17.52
CA ASP A 166 20.92 18.74 17.66
C ASP A 166 21.20 19.38 16.28
N SER A 167 20.31 20.26 15.84
CA SER A 167 20.38 20.93 14.54
C SER A 167 21.33 22.12 14.59
N ARG A 168 22.15 22.27 13.53
CA ARG A 168 23.03 23.45 13.34
C ARG A 168 22.38 24.49 12.41
N VAL A 169 21.28 24.14 11.77
CA VAL A 169 20.59 25.03 10.82
C VAL A 169 19.27 25.59 11.39
N ASN A 170 18.78 25.00 12.48
CA ASN A 170 17.57 25.41 13.18
C ASN A 170 17.79 25.53 14.69
N GLU A 171 17.69 26.73 15.23
CA GLU A 171 17.83 27.01 16.66
C GLU A 171 16.67 26.45 17.50
N TRP A 172 15.53 26.12 16.85
CA TRP A 172 14.37 25.48 17.47
C TRP A 172 14.51 23.97 17.41
N ASN A 173 15.41 23.43 18.23
CA ASN A 173 15.73 22.02 18.30
C ASN A 173 15.70 21.49 19.73
N SER A 174 15.58 20.16 19.89
CA SER A 174 15.35 19.51 21.18
C SER A 174 16.54 19.53 22.14
N VAL A 175 17.73 19.93 21.67
CA VAL A 175 18.94 20.07 22.49
C VAL A 175 19.03 21.49 23.08
N ASP A 176 18.83 22.49 22.23
CA ASP A 176 18.94 23.90 22.65
C ASP A 176 17.69 24.37 23.38
N LYS A 177 16.55 23.79 23.12
CA LYS A 177 15.24 24.17 23.65
C LYS A 177 14.40 22.94 24.04
N GLY A 178 13.57 23.10 25.06
CA GLY A 178 12.72 22.03 25.56
C GLY A 178 13.48 21.00 26.41
N PRO A 179 13.57 19.73 26.03
CA PRO A 179 14.10 18.65 26.89
C PRO A 179 15.61 18.70 27.13
N GLY A 180 16.38 19.41 26.31
CA GLY A 180 17.86 19.37 26.37
C GLY A 180 18.44 18.00 25.96
N LEU A 181 17.78 17.29 25.06
CA LEU A 181 18.12 15.93 24.62
C LEU A 181 18.14 15.85 23.09
N ASP A 182 19.12 15.17 22.51
CA ASP A 182 19.06 14.75 21.11
C ASP A 182 18.13 13.52 20.99
N LEU A 183 16.85 13.80 20.76
CA LEU A 183 15.83 12.74 20.74
C LEU A 183 15.99 11.82 19.55
N LEU A 184 16.43 12.35 18.39
CA LEU A 184 16.69 11.52 17.21
C LEU A 184 17.84 10.56 17.44
N GLU A 185 18.94 10.99 18.07
CA GLU A 185 20.08 10.14 18.40
C GLU A 185 19.67 9.03 19.37
N LEU A 186 18.94 9.36 20.45
CA LEU A 186 18.44 8.41 21.44
C LEU A 186 17.57 7.31 20.79
N PHE A 187 16.65 7.67 19.89
CA PHE A 187 15.85 6.67 19.18
C PHE A 187 16.65 5.91 18.14
N THR A 188 17.59 6.56 17.45
CA THR A 188 18.48 5.88 16.50
C THR A 188 19.24 4.74 17.18
N ASP A 189 19.82 5.01 18.34
CA ASP A 189 20.61 4.04 19.11
C ASP A 189 19.70 2.91 19.64
N ALA A 190 18.57 3.23 20.26
CA ALA A 190 17.67 2.23 20.81
C ALA A 190 17.07 1.30 19.75
N ILE A 191 16.70 1.84 18.59
CA ILE A 191 16.12 1.09 17.46
C ILE A 191 17.16 0.17 16.85
N ARG A 192 18.39 0.67 16.61
CA ARG A 192 19.47 -0.13 16.02
C ARG A 192 20.02 -1.20 16.95
N ALA A 193 20.04 -0.92 18.26
CA ALA A 193 20.45 -1.92 19.25
C ALA A 193 19.54 -3.18 19.25
N ARG A 194 18.37 -3.10 18.58
CA ARG A 194 17.39 -4.20 18.43
C ARG A 194 17.28 -4.73 17.00
N ASP A 195 18.26 -4.46 16.15
CA ASP A 195 18.29 -4.89 14.75
C ASP A 195 17.07 -4.41 13.91
N LEU A 196 16.37 -3.37 14.36
CA LEU A 196 15.34 -2.73 13.55
C LEU A 196 15.95 -1.77 12.53
N LYS A 197 15.38 -1.71 11.35
CA LYS A 197 15.70 -0.68 10.37
C LYS A 197 15.18 0.67 10.85
N LEU A 198 16.00 1.71 10.73
CA LEU A 198 15.64 3.06 11.17
C LEU A 198 14.82 3.78 10.11
N LEU A 199 13.62 4.21 10.49
CA LEU A 199 12.82 5.17 9.75
C LEU A 199 12.96 6.56 10.40
N VAL A 200 13.07 7.60 9.59
CA VAL A 200 12.94 8.99 10.05
C VAL A 200 11.89 9.68 9.20
N ALA A 201 10.86 10.22 9.85
CA ALA A 201 9.77 10.95 9.18
C ALA A 201 9.97 12.45 9.28
N MET A 202 9.79 13.16 8.16
CA MET A 202 9.99 14.61 8.03
C MET A 202 8.78 15.25 7.34
N HIS A 203 8.21 16.29 7.95
CA HIS A 203 6.99 16.97 7.50
C HIS A 203 7.22 18.45 7.15
N HIS A 204 8.46 18.90 7.05
CA HIS A 204 8.80 20.32 6.94
C HIS A 204 8.21 21.02 5.69
N ALA A 205 7.95 20.30 4.61
CA ALA A 205 7.44 20.91 3.38
C ALA A 205 6.15 21.72 3.59
N TYR A 206 5.23 21.28 4.45
CA TYR A 206 4.02 22.03 4.74
C TYR A 206 4.24 23.16 5.74
N ASN A 207 5.29 23.13 6.56
CA ASN A 207 5.59 24.22 7.52
C ASN A 207 5.51 25.59 6.84
N TYR A 208 6.29 25.80 5.79
CA TYR A 208 6.40 27.10 5.11
C TYR A 208 5.42 27.28 3.93
N THR A 209 4.69 26.26 3.55
CA THR A 209 3.72 26.36 2.44
C THR A 209 2.28 26.60 2.91
N GLY A 210 2.08 26.94 4.20
CA GLY A 210 0.78 27.35 4.72
C GLY A 210 0.38 26.85 6.11
N PHE A 211 1.20 26.07 6.79
CA PHE A 211 0.83 25.53 8.10
C PHE A 211 0.53 26.65 9.12
N PHE A 212 1.39 27.64 9.20
CA PHE A 212 1.25 28.79 10.12
C PHE A 212 0.62 30.05 9.48
N GLU A 213 -0.28 29.89 8.51
CA GLU A 213 -0.92 31.02 7.81
C GLU A 213 -1.66 32.01 8.72
N GLY A 214 -2.11 31.56 9.91
CA GLY A 214 -2.79 32.40 10.91
C GLY A 214 -1.86 32.98 11.98
N ALA A 215 -0.60 32.58 12.02
CA ALA A 215 0.34 33.05 13.05
C ALA A 215 0.81 34.47 12.77
N PRO A 216 1.06 35.29 13.83
CA PRO A 216 1.62 36.63 13.66
C PRO A 216 2.97 36.61 12.93
N ALA A 217 3.25 37.67 12.14
CA ALA A 217 4.53 37.85 11.50
C ALA A 217 5.66 38.01 12.54
N GLN A 218 6.71 37.20 12.39
CA GLN A 218 7.85 37.21 13.31
C GLN A 218 8.93 38.21 12.88
N SER A 219 9.52 38.91 13.84
CA SER A 219 10.69 39.76 13.60
C SER A 219 12.00 39.02 13.84
N ASP A 220 12.02 38.09 14.80
CA ASP A 220 13.19 37.28 15.14
C ASP A 220 13.49 36.28 14.02
N PRO A 221 14.73 36.23 13.47
CA PRO A 221 15.12 35.33 12.43
C PRO A 221 14.96 33.85 12.80
N SER A 222 15.18 33.46 14.06
CA SER A 222 15.03 32.08 14.51
C SER A 222 13.58 31.66 14.55
N LEU A 223 12.67 32.55 15.02
CA LEU A 223 11.23 32.30 14.99
C LEU A 223 10.68 32.23 13.57
N LYS A 224 11.26 32.99 12.60
CA LYS A 224 10.88 32.83 11.19
C LYS A 224 11.15 31.43 10.67
N LYS A 225 12.22 30.78 11.10
CA LYS A 225 12.51 29.38 10.73
C LYS A 225 11.48 28.42 11.33
N LEU A 226 11.10 28.62 12.60
CA LEU A 226 10.07 27.79 13.24
C LEU A 226 8.71 27.94 12.57
N TYR A 227 8.31 29.18 12.26
CA TYR A 227 6.98 29.49 11.73
C TYR A 227 6.90 29.48 10.19
N GLY A 228 7.93 29.05 9.49
CA GLY A 228 7.93 28.99 8.02
C GLY A 228 7.77 30.35 7.34
N GLN A 229 8.39 31.40 7.89
CA GLN A 229 8.23 32.80 7.46
C GLN A 229 9.50 33.40 6.84
N LEU A 230 10.45 32.57 6.42
CA LEU A 230 11.58 33.01 5.61
C LEU A 230 11.12 33.29 4.16
N SER A 231 12.04 33.78 3.32
CA SER A 231 11.75 33.85 1.87
C SER A 231 11.62 32.44 1.27
N PRO A 232 10.81 32.26 0.22
CA PRO A 232 10.65 30.94 -0.40
C PRO A 232 11.98 30.25 -0.76
N GLN A 233 12.96 31.01 -1.25
CA GLN A 233 14.29 30.48 -1.56
C GLN A 233 15.02 30.00 -0.29
N ALA A 234 14.94 30.75 0.82
CA ALA A 234 15.58 30.39 2.07
C ALA A 234 14.89 29.16 2.71
N GLU A 235 13.56 29.06 2.62
CA GLU A 235 12.80 27.89 3.11
C GLU A 235 13.15 26.63 2.33
N ASN A 236 13.22 26.69 0.99
CA ASN A 236 13.62 25.58 0.16
C ASN A 236 15.05 25.10 0.50
N GLN A 237 15.96 26.04 0.79
CA GLN A 237 17.32 25.70 1.22
C GLN A 237 17.31 25.08 2.63
N LEU A 238 16.54 25.64 3.57
CA LEU A 238 16.41 25.12 4.93
C LEU A 238 15.81 23.70 4.94
N TRP A 239 14.79 23.43 4.10
CA TRP A 239 14.24 22.09 3.91
C TRP A 239 15.33 21.09 3.51
N TYR A 240 16.14 21.43 2.52
CA TYR A 240 17.25 20.56 2.07
C TYR A 240 18.33 20.40 3.15
N ASP A 241 18.73 21.49 3.83
CA ASP A 241 19.77 21.46 4.85
C ASP A 241 19.38 20.61 6.06
N LYS A 242 18.12 20.69 6.52
CA LYS A 242 17.57 19.84 7.57
C LYS A 242 17.61 18.35 7.18
N LEU A 243 17.18 18.01 5.98
CA LEU A 243 17.23 16.64 5.47
C LEU A 243 18.65 16.13 5.37
N LYS A 244 19.57 16.99 4.92
CA LYS A 244 21.00 16.65 4.86
C LYS A 244 21.57 16.35 6.24
N GLU A 245 21.25 17.15 7.27
CA GLU A 245 21.65 16.87 8.65
C GLU A 245 21.14 15.52 9.14
N VAL A 246 19.84 15.24 8.92
CA VAL A 246 19.22 13.95 9.30
C VAL A 246 19.92 12.77 8.61
N VAL A 247 20.19 12.87 7.31
CA VAL A 247 20.91 11.85 6.55
C VAL A 247 22.32 11.62 7.12
N ASP A 248 23.06 12.68 7.37
CA ASP A 248 24.46 12.60 7.85
C ASP A 248 24.54 12.05 9.28
N ARG A 249 23.64 12.45 10.17
CA ARG A 249 23.65 12.07 11.59
C ARG A 249 23.10 10.68 11.82
N SER A 250 21.92 10.41 11.31
CA SER A 250 21.17 9.17 11.64
C SER A 250 21.32 8.07 10.59
N ARG A 251 21.78 8.35 9.36
CA ARG A 251 21.93 7.37 8.26
C ARG A 251 20.70 6.47 8.13
N PRO A 252 19.49 7.02 7.95
CA PRO A 252 18.24 6.26 8.01
C PRO A 252 18.19 5.21 6.90
N ASP A 253 17.51 4.09 7.17
CA ASP A 253 17.20 3.07 6.17
C ASP A 253 15.93 3.45 5.36
N ILE A 254 15.02 4.21 5.99
CA ILE A 254 13.83 4.78 5.37
C ILE A 254 13.77 6.26 5.73
N LEU A 255 13.65 7.13 4.73
CA LEU A 255 13.34 8.54 4.94
C LEU A 255 11.93 8.82 4.41
N TRP A 256 11.03 8.99 5.35
CA TRP A 256 9.61 9.19 5.06
C TRP A 256 9.31 10.68 4.94
N GLN A 257 8.59 11.06 3.87
CA GLN A 257 8.17 12.43 3.60
C GLN A 257 6.65 12.50 3.56
N ASP A 258 6.12 13.56 4.17
CA ASP A 258 4.71 13.88 4.07
C ASP A 258 4.39 14.68 2.80
N TRP A 259 3.14 15.06 2.62
CA TRP A 259 2.62 15.81 1.47
C TRP A 259 3.21 17.22 1.32
N ARG A 260 2.93 17.89 0.21
CA ARG A 260 3.44 19.21 -0.19
C ARG A 260 4.87 19.23 -0.73
N LEU A 261 5.43 18.10 -1.07
CA LEU A 261 6.72 18.09 -1.76
C LEU A 261 6.64 18.72 -3.16
N ASP A 262 5.47 18.69 -3.79
CA ASP A 262 5.21 19.36 -5.07
C ASP A 262 5.36 20.89 -4.99
N HIS A 263 5.30 21.48 -3.80
CA HIS A 263 5.58 22.90 -3.52
C HIS A 263 7.05 23.20 -3.21
N VAL A 264 7.87 22.19 -2.96
CA VAL A 264 9.32 22.33 -2.83
C VAL A 264 9.94 22.43 -4.22
N ASP A 265 10.92 23.31 -4.41
CA ASP A 265 11.64 23.44 -5.68
C ASP A 265 12.12 22.09 -6.17
N GLU A 266 11.83 21.74 -7.42
CA GLU A 266 12.25 20.46 -8.02
C GLU A 266 13.75 20.24 -7.90
N LYS A 267 14.55 21.29 -8.06
CA LYS A 267 16.00 21.24 -7.87
C LYS A 267 16.38 20.75 -6.47
N GLN A 268 15.68 21.18 -5.42
CA GLN A 268 15.99 20.75 -4.05
C GLN A 268 15.51 19.33 -3.80
N ARG A 269 14.38 18.92 -4.35
CA ARG A 269 13.92 17.52 -4.31
C ARG A 269 14.93 16.57 -4.94
N LEU A 270 15.44 16.92 -6.12
CA LEU A 270 16.47 16.14 -6.83
C LEU A 270 17.82 16.16 -6.10
N ASN A 271 18.25 17.31 -5.55
CA ASN A 271 19.43 17.41 -4.71
C ASN A 271 19.33 16.46 -3.50
N PHE A 272 18.18 16.42 -2.84
CA PHE A 272 17.96 15.55 -1.70
C PHE A 272 18.02 14.06 -2.10
N LEU A 273 17.26 13.63 -3.11
CA LEU A 273 17.25 12.22 -3.53
C LEU A 273 18.63 11.76 -3.97
N SER A 274 19.33 12.56 -4.80
CA SER A 274 20.68 12.22 -5.24
C SER A 274 21.66 12.16 -4.07
N TYR A 275 21.57 13.11 -3.13
CA TYR A 275 22.41 13.11 -1.93
C TYR A 275 22.18 11.86 -1.08
N TYR A 276 20.94 11.57 -0.73
CA TYR A 276 20.57 10.43 0.11
C TYR A 276 20.99 9.10 -0.50
N PHE A 277 20.73 8.88 -1.79
CA PHE A 277 21.12 7.65 -2.47
C PHE A 277 22.65 7.49 -2.60
N ASN A 278 23.37 8.59 -2.83
CA ASN A 278 24.82 8.57 -2.85
C ASN A 278 25.41 8.26 -1.48
N GLN A 279 24.87 8.86 -0.41
CA GLN A 279 25.29 8.54 0.96
C GLN A 279 25.00 7.07 1.30
N ALA A 280 23.83 6.55 0.94
CA ALA A 280 23.51 5.13 1.12
C ALA A 280 24.53 4.22 0.44
N GLY A 281 24.98 4.56 -0.75
CA GLY A 281 26.07 3.86 -1.46
C GLY A 281 27.36 3.84 -0.66
N THR A 282 27.74 4.94 0.00
CA THR A 282 28.94 4.99 0.86
C THR A 282 28.81 4.14 2.11
N TRP A 283 27.58 3.95 2.62
CA TRP A 283 27.30 3.09 3.78
C TRP A 283 27.15 1.61 3.42
N GLY A 284 27.12 1.28 2.14
CA GLY A 284 26.82 -0.07 1.66
C GLY A 284 25.39 -0.51 1.96
N LYS A 285 24.43 0.43 1.96
CA LYS A 285 23.02 0.20 2.27
C LYS A 285 22.14 0.41 1.04
N GLU A 286 21.08 -0.38 0.98
CA GLU A 286 19.90 -0.07 0.17
C GLU A 286 18.89 0.69 1.06
N VAL A 287 18.42 1.83 0.59
CA VAL A 287 17.53 2.73 1.35
C VAL A 287 16.21 2.95 0.62
N VAL A 288 15.24 3.51 1.33
CA VAL A 288 13.92 3.83 0.82
C VAL A 288 13.62 5.31 1.07
N ALA A 289 13.21 6.03 0.04
CA ALA A 289 12.50 7.30 0.17
C ALA A 289 11.00 7.05 -0.05
N THR A 290 10.14 7.68 0.76
CA THR A 290 8.69 7.60 0.56
C THR A 290 8.10 8.96 0.25
N TYR A 291 6.91 9.00 -0.35
CA TYR A 291 6.26 10.24 -0.75
C TYR A 291 4.75 10.10 -0.87
N LYS A 292 4.04 11.22 -0.73
CA LYS A 292 2.62 11.36 -1.08
C LYS A 292 2.42 12.16 -2.35
N ASP A 293 3.37 13.07 -2.68
CA ASP A 293 3.43 13.85 -3.92
C ASP A 293 4.88 14.26 -4.21
N GLY A 294 5.15 14.88 -5.36
CA GLY A 294 6.42 15.56 -5.67
C GLY A 294 7.64 14.67 -5.97
N PHE A 295 7.62 13.37 -5.68
CA PHE A 295 8.63 12.40 -6.11
C PHE A 295 8.07 11.46 -7.18
N ASP A 296 8.89 10.51 -7.62
CA ASP A 296 8.60 9.56 -8.70
C ASP A 296 8.61 8.11 -8.18
N SER A 297 7.63 7.32 -8.63
CA SER A 297 7.45 5.93 -8.22
C SER A 297 8.56 4.96 -8.67
N HIS A 298 9.43 5.37 -9.60
CA HIS A 298 10.61 4.58 -9.98
C HIS A 298 11.68 4.57 -8.89
N SER A 299 11.87 5.71 -8.21
CA SER A 299 12.91 5.87 -7.20
C SER A 299 12.41 5.89 -5.76
N SER A 300 11.10 6.05 -5.56
CA SER A 300 10.50 6.26 -4.26
C SER A 300 9.19 5.48 -4.09
N VAL A 301 8.83 5.15 -2.85
CA VAL A 301 7.62 4.38 -2.54
C VAL A 301 6.47 5.33 -2.25
N PHE A 302 5.38 5.19 -3.00
CA PHE A 302 4.16 5.95 -2.75
C PHE A 302 3.49 5.52 -1.45
N ASP A 303 3.04 6.49 -0.66
CA ASP A 303 2.37 6.28 0.61
C ASP A 303 0.90 6.68 0.54
N TYR A 304 0.01 5.71 0.83
CA TYR A 304 -1.44 5.92 0.96
C TYR A 304 -1.78 6.26 2.40
N GLU A 305 -2.13 7.49 2.70
CA GLU A 305 -2.51 7.86 4.07
C GLU A 305 -3.82 7.17 4.49
N ARG A 306 -3.78 6.42 5.61
CA ARG A 306 -4.94 5.74 6.22
C ARG A 306 -5.77 4.94 5.19
N GLY A 307 -5.09 4.20 4.31
CA GLY A 307 -5.82 3.53 3.25
C GLY A 307 -5.04 2.52 2.46
N GLY A 308 -5.24 2.55 1.16
CA GLY A 308 -4.60 1.68 0.19
C GLY A 308 -5.46 1.47 -1.05
N PRO A 309 -4.95 0.83 -2.09
CA PRO A 309 -5.72 0.52 -3.29
C PRO A 309 -6.86 -0.46 -3.00
N ALA A 310 -7.87 -0.45 -3.87
CA ALA A 310 -9.01 -1.36 -3.78
C ALA A 310 -8.65 -2.80 -4.16
N ASP A 311 -7.62 -2.97 -5.00
CA ASP A 311 -7.19 -4.25 -5.58
C ASP A 311 -5.67 -4.40 -5.51
N LEU A 312 -5.17 -5.56 -5.96
CA LEU A 312 -3.76 -5.80 -6.20
C LEU A 312 -3.19 -4.71 -7.11
N THR A 313 -2.14 -4.05 -6.65
CA THR A 313 -1.59 -2.86 -7.31
C THR A 313 -0.06 -2.92 -7.36
N ALA A 314 0.51 -2.47 -8.46
CA ALA A 314 1.92 -2.19 -8.65
C ALA A 314 2.09 -0.69 -8.97
N PRO A 315 3.26 -0.10 -8.68
CA PRO A 315 4.42 -0.68 -7.98
C PRO A 315 4.16 -0.99 -6.49
N TYR A 316 5.19 -1.47 -5.78
CA TYR A 316 5.11 -1.70 -4.33
C TYR A 316 4.86 -0.38 -3.60
N TRP A 317 3.99 -0.38 -2.59
CA TRP A 317 3.52 0.81 -1.91
C TRP A 317 3.57 0.67 -0.39
N LEU A 318 3.45 1.78 0.31
CA LEU A 318 3.32 1.88 1.75
C LEU A 318 1.95 2.48 2.10
N THR A 319 1.45 2.21 3.28
CA THR A 319 0.43 3.01 3.93
C THR A 319 0.89 3.38 5.33
N ASP A 320 0.84 4.67 5.65
CA ASP A 320 0.83 5.10 7.03
C ASP A 320 -0.60 5.06 7.59
N ASP A 321 -0.74 4.55 8.80
CA ASP A 321 -2.02 4.52 9.52
C ASP A 321 -1.79 4.69 11.02
N SER A 322 -2.82 4.95 11.78
CA SER A 322 -2.71 5.13 13.24
C SER A 322 -3.60 4.15 13.98
N ILE A 323 -3.12 3.71 15.15
CA ILE A 323 -3.95 3.01 16.13
C ILE A 323 -5.13 3.89 16.57
N SER A 324 -4.92 5.20 16.61
CA SER A 324 -5.97 6.17 16.93
C SER A 324 -6.89 6.41 15.74
N ASN A 325 -8.19 6.47 16.04
CA ASN A 325 -9.23 6.80 15.06
C ASN A 325 -9.61 8.30 15.04
N THR A 326 -8.90 9.14 15.82
CA THR A 326 -9.22 10.57 15.97
C THR A 326 -8.06 11.50 15.66
N SER A 327 -6.83 11.20 16.10
CA SER A 327 -5.66 12.07 15.97
C SER A 327 -4.40 11.24 15.72
N TRP A 328 -3.38 11.84 15.09
CA TRP A 328 -2.06 11.25 14.98
C TRP A 328 -1.25 11.38 16.25
N CYS A 329 -1.39 12.49 17.00
CA CYS A 329 -0.76 12.66 18.31
C CYS A 329 -1.73 12.35 19.46
N TYR A 330 -1.19 12.28 20.68
CA TYR A 330 -1.99 12.08 21.88
C TYR A 330 -2.91 13.27 22.16
N THR A 331 -4.17 12.95 22.46
CA THR A 331 -5.16 13.90 22.99
C THR A 331 -5.91 13.25 24.15
N GLU A 332 -6.42 14.06 25.08
CA GLU A 332 -7.28 13.52 26.14
C GLU A 332 -8.56 12.93 25.54
N GLY A 333 -8.91 11.71 25.99
CA GLY A 333 -10.04 10.97 25.44
C GLY A 333 -9.80 10.35 24.07
N ILE A 334 -8.55 10.21 23.62
CA ILE A 334 -8.20 9.62 22.34
C ILE A 334 -8.83 8.23 22.15
N GLY A 335 -9.52 8.04 21.02
CA GLY A 335 -10.15 6.77 20.65
C GLY A 335 -9.23 5.87 19.85
N TYR A 336 -9.43 4.56 19.94
CA TYR A 336 -8.64 3.55 19.22
C TYR A 336 -9.49 2.66 18.34
N TYR A 337 -8.91 2.16 17.26
CA TYR A 337 -9.44 1.02 16.52
C TYR A 337 -9.25 -0.27 17.33
N SER A 338 -10.09 -1.26 17.09
CA SER A 338 -9.91 -2.60 17.70
C SER A 338 -8.74 -3.35 17.06
N LEU A 339 -8.17 -4.31 17.79
CA LEU A 339 -7.15 -5.22 17.25
C LEU A 339 -7.59 -5.88 15.94
N ALA A 340 -8.84 -6.36 15.85
CA ALA A 340 -9.37 -6.99 14.63
C ALA A 340 -9.42 -6.02 13.44
N GLN A 341 -9.82 -4.75 13.67
CA GLN A 341 -9.81 -3.75 12.59
C GLN A 341 -8.39 -3.49 12.07
N MET A 342 -7.43 -3.30 12.97
CA MET A 342 -6.04 -3.04 12.60
C MET A 342 -5.42 -4.24 11.89
N LEU A 343 -5.56 -5.44 12.45
CA LEU A 343 -4.95 -6.65 11.90
C LEU A 343 -5.56 -7.06 10.56
N HIS A 344 -6.88 -7.02 10.42
CA HIS A 344 -7.54 -7.38 9.16
C HIS A 344 -7.19 -6.40 8.04
N SER A 345 -7.11 -5.10 8.37
CA SER A 345 -6.63 -4.09 7.42
C SER A 345 -5.16 -4.29 7.06
N PHE A 346 -4.30 -4.66 8.02
CA PHE A 346 -2.91 -5.00 7.76
C PHE A 346 -2.78 -6.17 6.79
N VAL A 347 -3.48 -7.28 7.05
CA VAL A 347 -3.47 -8.47 6.18
C VAL A 347 -4.01 -8.15 4.79
N ASP A 348 -5.05 -7.32 4.68
CA ASP A 348 -5.58 -6.85 3.40
C ASP A 348 -4.54 -6.08 2.58
N ARG A 349 -3.83 -5.16 3.23
CA ARG A 349 -2.82 -4.30 2.58
C ARG A 349 -1.63 -5.10 2.04
N ILE A 350 -1.10 -6.03 2.84
CA ILE A 350 0.01 -6.88 2.36
C ILE A 350 -0.41 -7.82 1.23
N SER A 351 -1.65 -8.31 1.23
CA SER A 351 -2.18 -9.14 0.13
C SER A 351 -2.30 -8.37 -1.19
N LYS A 352 -2.41 -7.03 -1.13
CA LYS A 352 -2.48 -6.10 -2.26
C LYS A 352 -1.14 -5.52 -2.69
N ASN A 353 -0.03 -6.09 -2.21
CA ASN A 353 1.34 -5.70 -2.54
C ASN A 353 1.85 -4.45 -1.79
N GLY A 354 1.37 -4.21 -0.57
CA GLY A 354 1.79 -3.07 0.26
C GLY A 354 2.54 -3.45 1.54
N SER A 355 3.05 -2.42 2.23
CA SER A 355 3.55 -2.43 3.61
C SER A 355 2.71 -1.51 4.49
N VAL A 356 2.81 -1.68 5.81
CA VAL A 356 2.14 -0.83 6.79
C VAL A 356 3.15 -0.16 7.71
N LEU A 357 3.02 1.14 7.86
CA LEU A 357 3.67 1.98 8.85
C LEU A 357 2.62 2.42 9.87
N LEU A 358 2.67 1.86 11.09
CA LEU A 358 1.65 2.09 12.10
C LEU A 358 2.08 3.16 13.10
N ASN A 359 1.28 4.22 13.21
CA ASN A 359 1.52 5.29 14.16
C ASN A 359 1.01 4.96 15.56
N ILE A 360 1.79 5.36 16.56
CA ILE A 360 1.36 5.51 17.94
C ILE A 360 1.42 6.98 18.38
N ALA A 361 0.66 7.30 19.40
CA ALA A 361 0.48 8.66 19.93
C ALA A 361 0.87 8.71 21.43
N PRO A 362 2.16 8.85 21.75
CA PRO A 362 2.62 8.94 23.13
C PRO A 362 2.25 10.29 23.78
N LYS A 363 2.11 10.31 25.10
CA LYS A 363 1.96 11.55 25.89
C LYS A 363 3.24 12.38 25.86
N ALA A 364 3.11 13.69 26.04
CA ALA A 364 4.26 14.61 26.03
C ALA A 364 5.38 14.22 27.02
N ASP A 365 5.05 13.56 28.12
CA ASP A 365 6.00 13.08 29.13
C ASP A 365 6.76 11.79 28.75
N GLY A 366 6.48 11.22 27.55
CA GLY A 366 7.08 9.98 27.07
C GLY A 366 6.32 8.71 27.46
N THR A 367 5.16 8.80 28.09
CA THR A 367 4.34 7.62 28.41
C THR A 367 3.58 7.15 27.18
N VAL A 368 3.76 5.88 26.77
CA VAL A 368 2.88 5.24 25.79
C VAL A 368 1.62 4.73 26.51
N PRO A 369 0.41 5.19 26.11
CA PRO A 369 -0.85 4.76 26.71
C PRO A 369 -1.08 3.26 26.65
N GLN A 370 -1.64 2.67 27.73
CA GLN A 370 -1.83 1.21 27.83
C GLN A 370 -2.66 0.64 26.67
N GLY A 371 -3.75 1.31 26.27
CA GLY A 371 -4.58 0.82 25.16
C GLY A 371 -3.84 0.71 23.84
N GLN A 372 -2.82 1.54 23.59
CA GLN A 372 -1.96 1.42 22.41
C GLN A 372 -1.00 0.24 22.56
N LYS A 373 -0.41 0.05 23.74
CA LYS A 373 0.44 -1.12 24.05
C LYS A 373 -0.31 -2.42 23.84
N ASP A 374 -1.55 -2.51 24.31
CA ASP A 374 -2.38 -3.72 24.19
C ASP A 374 -2.65 -4.08 22.71
N ILE A 375 -2.91 -3.10 21.86
CA ILE A 375 -3.11 -3.32 20.42
C ILE A 375 -1.81 -3.76 19.75
N LEU A 376 -0.70 -3.09 20.06
CA LEU A 376 0.62 -3.46 19.52
C LEU A 376 1.02 -4.88 19.91
N LEU A 377 0.90 -5.22 21.17
CA LEU A 377 1.23 -6.56 21.67
C LEU A 377 0.29 -7.63 21.11
N GLY A 378 -0.99 -7.28 20.87
CA GLY A 378 -1.93 -8.17 20.19
C GLY A 378 -1.55 -8.42 18.72
N ILE A 379 -1.06 -7.41 18.01
CA ILE A 379 -0.49 -7.57 16.64
C ILE A 379 0.76 -8.46 16.73
N GLY A 380 1.64 -8.20 17.70
CA GLY A 380 2.87 -8.97 17.90
C GLY A 380 2.61 -10.43 18.23
N ASP A 381 1.62 -10.73 19.06
CA ASP A 381 1.21 -12.11 19.35
C ASP A 381 0.73 -12.85 18.10
N TYR A 382 -0.06 -12.17 17.25
CA TYR A 382 -0.46 -12.71 15.95
C TYR A 382 0.75 -12.98 15.05
N LEU A 383 1.65 -12.00 14.90
CA LEU A 383 2.81 -12.09 14.02
C LEU A 383 3.84 -13.12 14.50
N LYS A 384 3.97 -13.30 15.81
CA LYS A 384 4.81 -14.36 16.38
C LYS A 384 4.32 -15.76 15.98
N ARG A 385 3.01 -15.97 15.91
CA ARG A 385 2.40 -17.27 15.55
C ARG A 385 2.34 -17.47 14.03
N PHE A 386 1.90 -16.47 13.30
CA PHE A 386 1.54 -16.56 11.88
C PHE A 386 2.44 -15.76 10.95
N GLY A 387 3.57 -15.25 11.43
CA GLY A 387 4.49 -14.38 10.69
C GLY A 387 5.05 -14.99 9.40
N GLU A 388 5.06 -16.32 9.26
CA GLU A 388 5.47 -16.98 8.00
C GLU A 388 4.53 -16.66 6.84
N SER A 389 3.27 -16.32 7.10
CA SER A 389 2.29 -15.88 6.09
C SER A 389 2.38 -14.39 5.76
N VAL A 390 3.27 -13.65 6.46
CA VAL A 390 3.43 -12.20 6.39
C VAL A 390 4.82 -11.82 5.90
N TYR A 391 5.86 -12.09 6.71
CA TYR A 391 7.22 -11.69 6.41
C TYR A 391 7.82 -12.48 5.26
N GLY A 392 8.60 -11.80 4.40
CA GLY A 392 9.21 -12.44 3.24
C GLY A 392 8.22 -12.91 2.17
N THR A 393 6.93 -12.64 2.35
CA THR A 393 5.91 -13.04 1.38
C THR A 393 5.78 -12.01 0.23
N ARG A 394 5.07 -12.44 -0.81
CA ARG A 394 4.67 -11.61 -1.95
C ARG A 394 3.15 -11.70 -2.12
N ALA A 395 2.57 -10.70 -2.72
CA ALA A 395 1.19 -10.81 -3.18
C ALA A 395 1.06 -11.95 -4.17
N TRP A 396 -0.09 -12.62 -4.17
CA TRP A 396 -0.41 -13.61 -5.18
C TRP A 396 -1.13 -12.95 -6.36
N THR A 397 -1.51 -13.70 -7.39
CA THR A 397 -2.23 -13.19 -8.58
C THR A 397 -3.63 -12.67 -8.27
N VAL A 398 -4.15 -12.99 -7.09
CA VAL A 398 -5.42 -12.49 -6.54
C VAL A 398 -5.18 -12.13 -5.07
N TYR A 399 -5.57 -10.93 -4.66
CA TYR A 399 -5.35 -10.49 -3.28
C TYR A 399 -6.27 -11.19 -2.27
N GLY A 400 -7.49 -11.57 -2.69
CA GLY A 400 -8.44 -12.16 -1.79
C GLY A 400 -9.84 -12.32 -2.35
N GLU A 401 -10.74 -12.83 -1.51
CA GLU A 401 -12.17 -12.94 -1.77
C GLU A 401 -12.99 -12.64 -0.52
N GLY A 402 -14.28 -12.40 -0.67
CA GLY A 402 -15.22 -12.19 0.42
C GLY A 402 -16.02 -10.89 0.32
N PRO A 403 -16.98 -10.68 1.24
CA PRO A 403 -17.92 -9.57 1.18
C PRO A 403 -17.33 -8.22 1.62
N THR A 404 -16.31 -8.21 2.50
CA THR A 404 -15.80 -6.97 3.08
C THR A 404 -14.79 -6.31 2.14
N LYS A 405 -15.10 -5.09 1.72
CA LYS A 405 -14.21 -4.27 0.90
C LYS A 405 -13.40 -3.33 1.80
N MET A 406 -12.09 -3.31 1.58
CA MET A 406 -11.13 -2.47 2.30
C MET A 406 -10.30 -1.70 1.28
N GLY A 407 -9.89 -0.48 1.63
CA GLY A 407 -9.14 0.40 0.72
C GLY A 407 -10.03 1.06 -0.33
N GLY A 408 -9.39 1.60 -1.38
CA GLY A 408 -10.02 2.37 -2.45
C GLY A 408 -9.48 3.81 -2.52
N GLY A 409 -8.31 4.05 -1.96
CA GLY A 409 -7.61 5.33 -1.86
C GLY A 409 -7.13 5.63 -0.45
N SER A 410 -6.65 6.83 -0.22
CA SER A 410 -6.33 7.36 1.10
C SER A 410 -7.59 7.63 1.93
N PHE A 411 -7.44 7.76 3.25
CA PHE A 411 -8.48 8.06 4.24
C PHE A 411 -9.63 7.04 4.29
N THR A 412 -9.35 5.78 4.00
CA THR A 412 -10.29 4.68 4.20
C THR A 412 -10.06 4.05 5.58
N ARG A 413 -11.12 3.93 6.38
CA ARG A 413 -11.01 3.46 7.76
C ARG A 413 -10.65 1.97 7.83
N PRO A 414 -9.77 1.57 8.77
CA PRO A 414 -9.58 0.17 9.12
C PRO A 414 -10.90 -0.53 9.43
N THR A 415 -11.13 -1.66 8.77
CA THR A 415 -12.39 -2.40 8.85
C THR A 415 -12.12 -3.85 9.26
N ALA A 416 -12.91 -4.36 10.21
CA ALA A 416 -12.88 -5.77 10.54
C ALA A 416 -13.59 -6.59 9.44
N GLY A 417 -12.92 -7.60 8.91
CA GLY A 417 -13.53 -8.61 8.04
C GLY A 417 -14.29 -9.67 8.82
N THR A 418 -14.78 -10.65 8.10
CA THR A 418 -15.56 -11.79 8.64
C THR A 418 -14.90 -13.12 8.26
N ALA A 419 -15.39 -14.21 8.79
CA ALA A 419 -14.95 -15.56 8.43
C ALA A 419 -15.20 -15.95 6.95
N ARG A 420 -15.85 -15.08 6.17
CA ARG A 420 -16.03 -15.24 4.72
C ARG A 420 -15.03 -14.44 3.89
N ASP A 421 -14.21 -13.62 4.58
CA ASP A 421 -13.19 -12.80 3.94
C ASP A 421 -11.84 -13.52 4.03
N ILE A 422 -11.22 -13.71 2.88
CA ILE A 422 -9.95 -14.43 2.73
C ILE A 422 -8.97 -13.51 2.02
N ARG A 423 -7.70 -13.53 2.45
CA ARG A 423 -6.61 -12.78 1.83
C ARG A 423 -5.46 -13.72 1.50
N PHE A 424 -4.90 -13.56 0.30
CA PHE A 424 -3.87 -14.44 -0.23
C PHE A 424 -2.50 -13.77 -0.23
N THR A 425 -1.49 -14.52 0.24
CA THR A 425 -0.07 -14.22 0.04
C THR A 425 0.65 -15.48 -0.40
N ARG A 426 1.85 -15.36 -0.97
CA ARG A 426 2.69 -16.51 -1.33
C ARG A 426 4.12 -16.32 -0.82
N ASP A 427 4.88 -17.41 -0.73
CA ASP A 427 6.33 -17.35 -0.55
C ASP A 427 7.02 -16.70 -1.77
N LYS A 428 8.29 -16.36 -1.64
CA LYS A 428 9.09 -15.76 -2.73
C LYS A 428 9.21 -16.69 -3.94
N GLU A 429 9.41 -17.96 -3.69
CA GLU A 429 9.60 -19.01 -4.70
C GLU A 429 8.31 -19.32 -5.45
N GLY A 430 7.17 -18.91 -4.90
CA GLY A 430 5.84 -19.19 -5.44
C GLY A 430 5.44 -20.68 -5.30
N THR A 431 5.93 -21.36 -4.27
CA THR A 431 5.66 -22.78 -4.00
C THR A 431 4.66 -22.98 -2.86
N VAL A 432 4.44 -21.95 -2.05
CA VAL A 432 3.50 -21.94 -0.94
C VAL A 432 2.48 -20.81 -1.12
N LEU A 433 1.19 -21.18 -1.04
CA LEU A 433 0.10 -20.22 -0.98
C LEU A 433 -0.44 -20.18 0.45
N TYR A 434 -0.57 -18.98 1.00
CA TYR A 434 -1.25 -18.74 2.26
C TYR A 434 -2.62 -18.13 2.00
N ALA A 435 -3.65 -18.66 2.67
CA ALA A 435 -5.00 -18.11 2.66
C ALA A 435 -5.37 -17.72 4.10
N THR A 436 -5.32 -16.43 4.40
CA THR A 436 -5.67 -15.87 5.71
C THR A 436 -7.17 -15.60 5.76
N VAL A 437 -7.88 -16.32 6.61
CA VAL A 437 -9.32 -16.22 6.84
C VAL A 437 -9.56 -15.25 8.01
N LEU A 438 -10.33 -14.17 7.79
CA LEU A 438 -10.53 -13.09 8.77
C LEU A 438 -11.59 -13.42 9.82
N GLY A 439 -11.47 -14.61 10.41
CA GLY A 439 -12.32 -15.17 11.45
C GLY A 439 -12.47 -16.67 11.30
N TRP A 440 -13.01 -17.35 12.30
CA TRP A 440 -13.21 -18.81 12.25
C TRP A 440 -14.46 -19.17 11.44
N PRO A 441 -14.36 -19.93 10.33
CA PRO A 441 -15.50 -20.19 9.44
C PRO A 441 -16.37 -21.41 9.85
N GLY A 442 -16.06 -22.11 10.97
CA GLY A 442 -16.72 -23.34 11.38
C GLY A 442 -15.96 -24.59 10.93
N ASP A 443 -16.70 -25.68 10.63
CA ASP A 443 -16.15 -26.99 10.28
C ASP A 443 -15.75 -27.15 8.80
N SER A 444 -16.03 -26.15 7.99
CA SER A 444 -15.65 -26.17 6.57
C SER A 444 -15.57 -24.76 5.98
N LEU A 445 -14.76 -24.61 4.94
CA LEU A 445 -14.57 -23.39 4.17
C LEU A 445 -14.56 -23.71 2.69
N THR A 446 -15.18 -22.87 1.87
CA THR A 446 -15.05 -22.91 0.42
C THR A 446 -14.32 -21.68 -0.09
N LEU A 447 -13.13 -21.92 -0.67
CA LEU A 447 -12.33 -20.88 -1.34
C LEU A 447 -12.75 -20.86 -2.83
N LYS A 448 -13.55 -19.87 -3.21
CA LYS A 448 -14.10 -19.75 -4.58
C LYS A 448 -13.01 -19.43 -5.59
N THR A 449 -12.01 -18.69 -5.18
CA THR A 449 -10.84 -18.32 -5.99
C THR A 449 -10.02 -19.54 -6.46
N LEU A 450 -10.09 -20.66 -5.73
CA LEU A 450 -9.31 -21.88 -6.00
C LEU A 450 -10.17 -22.96 -6.71
N ASP A 451 -11.02 -22.56 -7.64
CA ASP A 451 -11.81 -23.50 -8.44
C ASP A 451 -10.96 -24.28 -9.47
N SER A 452 -11.51 -25.37 -9.98
CA SER A 452 -10.80 -26.30 -10.90
C SER A 452 -10.47 -25.71 -12.27
N ALA A 453 -11.05 -24.57 -12.65
CA ALA A 453 -10.70 -23.90 -13.90
C ALA A 453 -9.47 -22.98 -13.74
N ARG A 454 -9.12 -22.59 -12.50
CA ARG A 454 -8.11 -21.57 -12.22
C ARG A 454 -6.83 -22.08 -11.59
N ILE A 455 -6.91 -23.13 -10.80
CA ILE A 455 -5.74 -23.74 -10.17
C ILE A 455 -5.77 -25.25 -10.30
N ASP A 456 -4.60 -25.83 -10.59
CA ASP A 456 -4.42 -27.29 -10.62
C ASP A 456 -3.86 -27.76 -9.28
N LEU A 457 -4.48 -28.77 -8.67
CA LEU A 457 -4.07 -29.32 -7.39
C LEU A 457 -3.24 -30.60 -7.51
N ASP A 458 -2.92 -31.10 -8.72
CA ASP A 458 -2.15 -32.34 -8.90
C ASP A 458 -0.76 -32.27 -8.24
N SER A 459 -0.21 -31.08 -8.11
CA SER A 459 1.08 -30.84 -7.44
C SER A 459 0.96 -30.42 -5.96
N LEU A 460 -0.23 -30.37 -5.39
CA LEU A 460 -0.43 -30.08 -3.96
C LEU A 460 0.13 -31.23 -3.10
N THR A 461 1.06 -30.90 -2.21
CA THR A 461 1.74 -31.86 -1.34
C THR A 461 1.19 -31.87 0.08
N SER A 462 0.73 -30.73 0.59
CA SER A 462 0.03 -30.62 1.88
C SER A 462 -0.90 -29.43 1.92
N LEU A 463 -1.94 -29.57 2.73
CA LEU A 463 -2.84 -28.50 3.14
C LEU A 463 -2.93 -28.51 4.66
N GLU A 464 -2.53 -27.41 5.27
CA GLU A 464 -2.35 -27.28 6.71
C GLU A 464 -3.03 -26.02 7.24
N LEU A 465 -3.57 -26.08 8.47
CA LEU A 465 -3.92 -24.90 9.26
C LEU A 465 -2.72 -24.58 10.18
N LEU A 466 -2.24 -23.36 10.17
CA LEU A 466 -1.20 -22.91 11.09
C LEU A 466 -1.71 -23.02 12.53
N GLY A 467 -0.88 -23.53 13.43
CA GLY A 467 -1.23 -23.82 14.82
C GLY A 467 -1.14 -22.61 15.77
N SER A 468 -1.29 -22.87 17.05
CA SER A 468 -1.22 -21.85 18.10
C SER A 468 0.18 -21.34 18.39
N GLU A 469 1.20 -22.05 17.94
CA GLU A 469 2.63 -21.69 18.08
C GLU A 469 3.31 -21.70 16.72
N ALA A 470 4.34 -20.87 16.56
CA ALA A 470 5.12 -20.84 15.33
C ALA A 470 5.68 -22.23 14.98
N GLY A 471 5.57 -22.60 13.70
CA GLY A 471 6.06 -23.88 13.21
C GLY A 471 5.19 -25.09 13.57
N THR A 472 4.02 -24.89 14.19
CA THR A 472 3.04 -25.95 14.42
C THR A 472 1.94 -25.92 13.37
N TYR A 473 1.47 -27.09 12.95
CA TYR A 473 0.49 -27.23 11.87
C TYR A 473 -0.52 -28.31 12.18
N HIS A 474 -1.77 -28.13 11.77
CA HIS A 474 -2.82 -29.13 11.76
C HIS A 474 -3.03 -29.56 10.31
N ASP A 475 -2.76 -30.82 10.01
CA ASP A 475 -3.06 -31.41 8.69
C ASP A 475 -4.58 -31.41 8.44
N LEU A 476 -5.01 -30.89 7.31
CA LEU A 476 -6.40 -30.79 6.91
C LEU A 476 -6.78 -31.87 5.84
N GLY A 477 -5.82 -32.72 5.48
CA GLY A 477 -6.02 -33.76 4.48
C GLY A 477 -6.23 -33.21 3.05
N THR A 478 -6.89 -34.02 2.24
CA THR A 478 -7.13 -33.67 0.82
C THR A 478 -8.41 -32.85 0.68
N PRO A 479 -8.34 -31.63 0.13
CA PRO A 479 -9.53 -30.81 -0.11
C PRO A 479 -10.34 -31.32 -1.31
N ALA A 480 -11.62 -30.96 -1.38
CA ALA A 480 -12.50 -31.29 -2.49
C ALA A 480 -12.63 -30.09 -3.44
N GLN A 481 -12.13 -30.22 -4.66
CA GLN A 481 -12.17 -29.16 -5.68
C GLN A 481 -13.33 -29.39 -6.67
N SER A 482 -13.96 -28.30 -7.08
CA SER A 482 -15.03 -28.25 -8.07
C SER A 482 -14.93 -26.98 -8.94
N ALA A 483 -15.81 -26.86 -9.93
CA ALA A 483 -15.91 -25.64 -10.72
C ALA A 483 -16.42 -24.40 -9.92
N THR A 484 -16.88 -24.59 -8.69
CA THR A 484 -17.40 -23.49 -7.83
C THR A 484 -16.46 -23.12 -6.69
N GLY A 485 -15.31 -23.81 -6.57
CA GLY A 485 -14.29 -23.54 -5.57
C GLY A 485 -13.67 -24.78 -4.96
N LEU A 486 -12.77 -24.55 -4.01
CA LEU A 486 -12.07 -25.54 -3.22
C LEU A 486 -12.69 -25.63 -1.83
N ARG A 487 -13.29 -26.77 -1.50
CA ARG A 487 -13.83 -27.03 -0.16
C ARG A 487 -12.77 -27.68 0.72
N VAL A 488 -12.51 -27.04 1.84
CA VAL A 488 -11.60 -27.49 2.91
C VAL A 488 -12.42 -27.91 4.13
N THR A 489 -12.15 -29.10 4.67
CA THR A 489 -12.70 -29.54 5.97
C THR A 489 -11.80 -29.01 7.07
N LEU A 490 -12.39 -28.38 8.09
CA LEU A 490 -11.69 -27.82 9.24
C LEU A 490 -12.03 -28.61 10.51
N PRO A 491 -11.23 -28.48 11.60
CA PRO A 491 -11.58 -29.06 12.87
C PRO A 491 -12.98 -28.65 13.32
N ALA A 492 -13.81 -29.60 13.76
CA ALA A 492 -15.17 -29.34 14.20
C ALA A 492 -15.23 -28.36 15.39
N THR A 493 -14.18 -28.37 16.22
CA THR A 493 -13.99 -27.44 17.33
C THR A 493 -12.85 -26.49 16.96
N LYS A 494 -13.04 -25.18 17.15
CA LYS A 494 -12.00 -24.18 16.97
C LYS A 494 -10.77 -24.53 17.84
N PRO A 495 -9.59 -24.77 17.26
CA PRO A 495 -8.45 -25.32 18.00
C PRO A 495 -7.80 -24.30 18.95
N PHE A 496 -7.93 -23.00 18.67
CA PHE A 496 -7.40 -21.89 19.46
C PHE A 496 -8.12 -20.59 19.09
N ASP A 497 -8.00 -19.57 19.94
CA ASP A 497 -8.49 -18.23 19.64
C ASP A 497 -7.43 -17.41 18.89
N ALA A 498 -7.86 -16.80 17.78
CA ALA A 498 -7.07 -15.83 17.01
C ALA A 498 -8.02 -14.88 16.24
N PRO A 499 -7.60 -13.64 15.99
CA PRO A 499 -8.39 -12.71 15.17
C PRO A 499 -8.49 -13.14 13.71
N ALA A 500 -7.53 -13.92 13.20
CA ALA A 500 -7.55 -14.50 11.86
C ALA A 500 -6.81 -15.85 11.86
N TYR A 501 -7.12 -16.71 10.90
CA TYR A 501 -6.60 -18.08 10.78
C TYR A 501 -5.96 -18.26 9.41
N VAL A 502 -4.85 -19.01 9.33
CA VAL A 502 -4.07 -19.15 8.11
C VAL A 502 -4.07 -20.60 7.63
N LEU A 503 -4.55 -20.81 6.41
CA LEU A 503 -4.39 -22.05 5.66
C LEU A 503 -3.12 -21.96 4.81
N LYS A 504 -2.34 -23.04 4.77
CA LYS A 504 -1.08 -23.15 4.06
C LYS A 504 -1.16 -24.28 3.04
N PHE A 505 -1.04 -23.94 1.78
CA PHE A 505 -1.01 -24.86 0.67
C PHE A 505 0.43 -24.99 0.17
N ARG A 506 1.00 -26.20 0.23
CA ARG A 506 2.33 -26.48 -0.31
C ARG A 506 2.22 -27.22 -1.61
N PHE A 507 2.99 -26.81 -2.61
CA PHE A 507 3.07 -27.44 -3.91
C PHE A 507 4.48 -28.00 -4.14
N SER A 508 4.60 -29.10 -4.89
CA SER A 508 5.90 -29.70 -5.25
C SER A 508 6.70 -28.85 -6.26
N GLY A 509 6.08 -27.81 -6.80
CA GLY A 509 6.65 -26.82 -7.71
C GLY A 509 5.95 -25.48 -7.49
N ARG A 510 6.00 -24.60 -8.50
CA ARG A 510 5.27 -23.31 -8.42
C ARG A 510 3.76 -23.57 -8.38
N ILE A 511 3.05 -22.66 -7.67
CA ILE A 511 1.59 -22.65 -7.59
C ILE A 511 1.03 -22.66 -9.02
N PRO A 512 0.30 -23.71 -9.42
CA PRO A 512 -0.07 -23.92 -10.82
C PRO A 512 -1.35 -23.13 -11.18
N VAL A 513 -1.20 -21.87 -11.52
CA VAL A 513 -2.30 -21.03 -12.02
C VAL A 513 -2.63 -21.43 -13.45
N LEU A 514 -3.81 -22.01 -13.65
CA LEU A 514 -4.29 -22.40 -15.00
C LEU A 514 -4.73 -21.18 -15.79
N ARG A 515 -5.55 -20.28 -15.17
CA ARG A 515 -6.05 -19.05 -15.79
C ARG A 515 -6.06 -17.89 -14.79
N PRO A 516 -5.72 -16.65 -15.20
CA PRO A 516 -5.93 -15.48 -14.37
C PRO A 516 -7.43 -15.16 -14.20
N HIS A 517 -7.79 -14.45 -13.14
CA HIS A 517 -9.18 -14.03 -12.87
C HIS A 517 -9.67 -12.98 -13.84
N ALA A 518 -8.81 -12.05 -14.23
CA ALA A 518 -9.09 -10.97 -15.18
C ALA A 518 -7.79 -10.56 -15.87
N GLY A 519 -7.89 -9.96 -17.05
CA GLY A 519 -6.74 -9.45 -17.77
C GLY A 519 -5.80 -10.54 -18.30
N ALA A 520 -4.50 -10.36 -18.03
CA ALA A 520 -3.47 -11.30 -18.46
C ALA A 520 -2.45 -11.56 -17.32
N LEU A 521 -1.80 -12.71 -17.40
CA LEU A 521 -0.64 -13.05 -16.58
C LEU A 521 0.57 -13.19 -17.51
N ALA A 522 1.51 -12.26 -17.40
CA ALA A 522 2.68 -12.14 -18.25
C ALA A 522 3.92 -12.68 -17.54
N PHE A 523 4.79 -13.37 -18.28
CA PHE A 523 6.00 -14.01 -17.74
C PHE A 523 7.24 -13.58 -18.55
N ALA A 524 8.33 -13.27 -17.85
CA ALA A 524 9.62 -12.98 -18.45
C ALA A 524 10.30 -14.23 -19.06
N ASP A 525 9.91 -15.43 -18.62
CA ASP A 525 10.42 -16.70 -19.10
C ASP A 525 9.39 -17.46 -19.95
N PRO A 526 9.84 -18.28 -20.93
CA PRO A 526 8.93 -19.11 -21.74
C PRO A 526 8.30 -20.25 -20.92
N ARG A 527 7.18 -20.78 -21.40
CA ARG A 527 6.42 -21.86 -20.79
C ARG A 527 5.89 -21.52 -19.41
N PHE A 528 5.47 -20.26 -19.23
CA PHE A 528 4.86 -19.74 -18.00
C PHE A 528 5.76 -19.91 -16.75
N ARG A 529 7.07 -19.82 -16.95
CA ARG A 529 8.06 -19.91 -15.86
C ARG A 529 8.38 -18.53 -15.31
N GLY A 530 8.88 -18.53 -14.08
CA GLY A 530 9.17 -17.28 -13.37
C GLY A 530 7.95 -16.69 -12.67
N ASP A 531 8.11 -15.51 -12.10
CA ASP A 531 7.01 -14.77 -11.50
C ASP A 531 6.09 -14.23 -12.59
N GLY A 532 4.80 -14.44 -12.41
CA GLY A 532 3.80 -13.88 -13.30
C GLY A 532 3.44 -12.46 -12.89
N THR A 533 3.56 -11.53 -13.83
CA THR A 533 3.07 -10.16 -13.66
C THR A 533 1.60 -10.10 -14.05
N VAL A 534 0.74 -9.68 -13.13
CA VAL A 534 -0.70 -9.47 -13.41
C VAL A 534 -0.86 -8.16 -14.16
N LEU A 535 -1.45 -8.23 -15.34
CA LEU A 535 -1.77 -7.08 -16.19
C LEU A 535 -3.29 -6.94 -16.25
N ALA A 536 -3.80 -5.85 -15.68
CA ALA A 536 -5.22 -5.53 -15.68
C ALA A 536 -5.71 -5.18 -17.09
N LEU A 537 -7.04 -5.13 -17.26
CA LEU A 537 -7.68 -4.59 -18.46
C LEU A 537 -7.25 -3.13 -18.65
N GLY A 538 -6.79 -2.77 -19.86
CA GLY A 538 -6.35 -1.41 -20.20
C GLY A 538 -5.01 -1.36 -20.93
N ASP A 539 -4.48 -0.16 -21.05
CA ASP A 539 -3.21 0.17 -21.69
C ASP A 539 -2.06 0.04 -20.67
N HIS A 540 -0.93 -0.48 -21.14
CA HIS A 540 0.31 -0.61 -20.37
C HIS A 540 1.47 -0.18 -21.29
N ASP A 541 1.91 1.05 -21.16
CA ASP A 541 3.13 1.53 -21.81
C ASP A 541 4.40 0.90 -21.19
N ALA A 542 5.55 1.20 -21.72
CA ALA A 542 6.81 0.63 -21.27
C ALA A 542 7.12 0.96 -19.80
N GLU A 543 6.76 2.17 -19.37
CA GLU A 543 6.94 2.62 -18.00
C GLU A 543 6.04 1.85 -17.04
N GLN A 544 4.75 1.73 -17.36
CA GLN A 544 3.77 1.00 -16.57
C GLN A 544 4.12 -0.50 -16.47
N LEU A 545 4.67 -1.10 -17.54
CA LEU A 545 5.17 -2.47 -17.50
C LEU A 545 6.35 -2.62 -16.54
N THR A 546 7.31 -1.70 -16.57
CA THR A 546 8.46 -1.69 -15.66
C THR A 546 8.00 -1.57 -14.21
N LEU A 547 7.08 -0.65 -13.91
CA LEU A 547 6.49 -0.47 -12.58
C LEU A 547 5.72 -1.72 -12.10
N ALA A 548 5.07 -2.42 -13.03
CA ALA A 548 4.41 -3.70 -12.74
C ALA A 548 5.40 -4.87 -12.52
N GLY A 549 6.69 -4.68 -12.78
CA GLY A 549 7.73 -5.71 -12.63
C GLY A 549 7.98 -6.54 -13.89
N LEU A 550 7.55 -6.08 -15.05
CA LEU A 550 7.84 -6.70 -16.34
C LEU A 550 8.64 -5.72 -17.23
N GLU A 551 9.92 -5.97 -17.36
CA GLU A 551 10.77 -5.15 -18.23
C GLU A 551 10.26 -5.17 -19.69
N PRO A 552 10.20 -4.02 -20.38
CA PRO A 552 9.85 -3.95 -21.79
C PRO A 552 10.68 -4.91 -22.65
N ARG A 553 10.06 -5.54 -23.64
CA ARG A 553 10.68 -6.52 -24.53
C ARG A 553 11.13 -7.84 -23.86
N ARG A 554 10.71 -8.07 -22.60
CA ARG A 554 11.03 -9.28 -21.84
C ARG A 554 9.86 -10.26 -21.75
N LEU A 555 8.67 -9.89 -22.20
CA LEU A 555 7.54 -10.81 -22.25
C LEU A 555 7.89 -12.05 -23.09
N SER A 556 7.88 -13.23 -22.48
CA SER A 556 8.29 -14.48 -23.12
C SER A 556 7.20 -15.55 -23.14
N SER A 557 6.21 -15.45 -22.26
CA SER A 557 4.95 -16.24 -22.31
C SER A 557 3.84 -15.51 -21.60
N LEU A 558 2.58 -15.84 -21.92
CA LEU A 558 1.42 -15.18 -21.33
C LEU A 558 0.24 -16.14 -21.20
N LYS A 559 -0.60 -15.92 -20.17
CA LYS A 559 -1.92 -16.52 -19.99
C LYS A 559 -2.98 -15.44 -20.00
N LEU A 560 -4.14 -15.75 -20.59
CA LEU A 560 -5.26 -14.82 -20.71
C LEU A 560 -6.45 -15.28 -19.85
N ALA A 561 -7.11 -14.33 -19.23
CA ALA A 561 -8.42 -14.58 -18.65
C ALA A 561 -9.43 -14.95 -19.77
N PRO A 562 -10.52 -15.67 -19.44
CA PRO A 562 -11.57 -15.99 -20.41
C PRO A 562 -12.07 -14.73 -21.12
N ALA A 563 -12.32 -14.83 -22.43
CA ALA A 563 -12.81 -13.72 -23.25
C ALA A 563 -11.95 -12.44 -23.25
N HIS A 564 -10.64 -12.58 -22.96
CA HIS A 564 -9.67 -11.49 -23.09
C HIS A 564 -8.69 -11.76 -24.23
N ARG A 565 -8.10 -10.68 -24.73
CA ARG A 565 -6.97 -10.73 -25.66
C ARG A 565 -5.91 -9.69 -25.27
N LEU A 566 -4.69 -9.95 -25.67
CA LEU A 566 -3.57 -9.03 -25.51
C LEU A 566 -3.11 -8.52 -26.87
N ILE A 567 -2.94 -7.23 -27.01
CA ILE A 567 -2.36 -6.55 -28.18
C ILE A 567 -1.01 -5.99 -27.75
N GLY A 568 0.08 -6.53 -28.32
CA GLY A 568 1.44 -6.06 -28.05
C GLY A 568 1.91 -5.11 -29.13
N PHE A 569 2.78 -4.16 -28.76
CA PHE A 569 3.35 -3.15 -29.64
C PHE A 569 4.88 -3.14 -29.56
N SER A 570 5.53 -2.79 -30.69
CA SER A 570 7.00 -2.68 -30.74
C SER A 570 7.53 -1.37 -30.15
N GLY A 571 6.73 -0.32 -30.14
CA GLY A 571 7.04 0.99 -29.54
C GLY A 571 6.69 1.04 -28.05
N ASP A 572 7.29 1.96 -27.32
CA ASP A 572 7.17 2.07 -25.87
C ASP A 572 5.81 2.67 -25.42
N ASP A 573 5.10 3.33 -26.34
CA ASP A 573 3.89 4.13 -26.13
C ASP A 573 2.68 3.61 -26.92
N LEU A 574 2.52 2.29 -27.04
CA LEU A 574 1.42 1.63 -27.77
C LEU A 574 1.44 1.94 -29.28
N THR A 575 2.63 2.09 -29.85
CA THR A 575 2.85 2.37 -31.27
C THR A 575 3.68 1.29 -31.96
N GLY A 576 3.81 1.40 -33.27
CA GLY A 576 4.64 0.52 -34.09
C GLY A 576 3.93 -0.73 -34.56
N THR A 577 4.68 -1.86 -34.67
CA THR A 577 4.11 -3.13 -35.12
C THR A 577 3.22 -3.73 -34.03
N GLU A 578 2.04 -4.18 -34.42
CA GLU A 578 1.06 -4.81 -33.53
C GLU A 578 1.08 -6.35 -33.66
N TRP A 579 0.92 -7.03 -32.52
CA TRP A 579 0.72 -8.48 -32.41
C TRP A 579 -0.47 -8.75 -31.50
N THR A 580 -1.41 -9.58 -31.97
CA THR A 580 -2.59 -9.95 -31.20
C THR A 580 -2.49 -11.39 -30.72
N TYR A 581 -2.73 -11.60 -29.43
CA TYR A 581 -2.80 -12.89 -28.76
C TYR A 581 -4.20 -13.10 -28.19
N THR A 582 -4.83 -14.23 -28.57
CA THR A 582 -6.20 -14.60 -28.19
C THR A 582 -6.27 -15.87 -27.35
N ALA A 583 -5.12 -16.44 -27.01
CA ALA A 583 -5.01 -17.67 -26.23
C ALA A 583 -3.70 -17.68 -25.43
N ASP A 584 -3.63 -18.56 -24.43
CA ASP A 584 -2.41 -18.85 -23.71
C ASP A 584 -1.26 -19.13 -24.67
N THR A 585 -0.18 -18.40 -24.51
CA THR A 585 0.97 -18.46 -25.42
C THR A 585 2.23 -18.86 -24.67
N PRO A 586 2.67 -20.13 -24.76
CA PRO A 586 3.82 -20.63 -24.00
C PRO A 586 5.16 -20.07 -24.49
N ARG A 587 5.19 -19.43 -25.65
CA ARG A 587 6.37 -18.78 -26.19
C ARG A 587 6.02 -17.57 -27.04
N VAL A 588 6.15 -16.39 -26.47
CA VAL A 588 6.13 -15.12 -27.18
C VAL A 588 7.52 -14.89 -27.79
N ARG A 589 7.58 -14.61 -29.08
CA ARG A 589 8.85 -14.34 -29.81
C ARG A 589 9.03 -12.87 -30.14
N ASP A 590 7.94 -12.14 -30.10
CA ASP A 590 7.88 -10.74 -30.47
C ASP A 590 8.47 -9.85 -29.37
N LYS A 591 9.09 -8.78 -29.77
CA LYS A 591 9.72 -7.82 -28.84
C LYS A 591 8.72 -6.76 -28.43
N ILE A 592 7.76 -7.15 -27.60
CA ILE A 592 6.69 -6.30 -27.11
C ILE A 592 7.26 -5.30 -26.10
N ALA A 593 7.19 -4.03 -26.43
CA ALA A 593 7.66 -2.92 -25.61
C ALA A 593 6.55 -2.31 -24.76
N SER A 594 5.34 -2.27 -25.29
CA SER A 594 4.11 -1.87 -24.61
C SER A 594 2.97 -2.79 -25.03
N LEU A 595 1.88 -2.82 -24.29
CA LEU A 595 0.76 -3.70 -24.61
C LEU A 595 -0.58 -3.15 -24.12
N ARG A 596 -1.65 -3.72 -24.66
CA ARG A 596 -3.03 -3.44 -24.27
C ARG A 596 -3.74 -4.75 -23.99
N VAL A 597 -4.40 -4.86 -22.82
CA VAL A 597 -5.27 -5.97 -22.49
C VAL A 597 -6.73 -5.54 -22.67
N VAL A 598 -7.48 -6.24 -23.47
CA VAL A 598 -8.88 -5.90 -23.78
C VAL A 598 -9.76 -7.14 -23.74
N PHE A 599 -11.07 -6.93 -23.63
CA PHE A 599 -12.03 -7.99 -23.93
C PHE A 599 -11.94 -8.43 -25.40
N ASP A 600 -12.17 -9.71 -25.67
CA ASP A 600 -12.33 -10.18 -27.03
C ASP A 600 -13.62 -9.60 -27.62
N PRO A 601 -13.54 -8.81 -28.73
CA PRO A 601 -14.69 -8.14 -29.30
C PRO A 601 -15.73 -9.10 -29.89
N THR A 602 -15.39 -10.39 -30.04
CA THR A 602 -16.29 -11.43 -30.52
C THR A 602 -16.96 -12.19 -29.39
N ALA A 603 -16.46 -12.04 -28.16
CA ALA A 603 -17.03 -12.65 -26.97
C ALA A 603 -18.37 -11.98 -26.60
N ARG A 604 -19.32 -12.80 -26.17
CA ARG A 604 -20.62 -12.35 -25.72
C ARG A 604 -20.70 -12.44 -24.22
N PHE A 605 -21.16 -11.35 -23.61
CA PHE A 605 -21.21 -11.24 -22.17
C PHE A 605 -22.63 -11.10 -21.65
N ARG A 606 -22.94 -11.83 -20.61
CA ARG A 606 -23.93 -11.44 -19.63
C ARG A 606 -23.27 -10.44 -18.68
N ILE A 607 -23.77 -9.20 -18.65
CA ILE A 607 -23.28 -8.15 -17.74
C ILE A 607 -24.25 -8.09 -16.56
N THR A 608 -23.80 -8.53 -15.38
CA THR A 608 -24.68 -8.72 -14.20
C THR A 608 -24.28 -7.78 -13.07
N ASN A 609 -25.25 -7.11 -12.46
CA ASN A 609 -25.02 -6.26 -11.30
C ASN A 609 -24.69 -7.10 -10.05
N VAL A 610 -23.71 -6.65 -9.28
CA VAL A 610 -23.20 -7.40 -8.11
C VAL A 610 -24.19 -7.40 -6.94
N THR A 611 -25.03 -6.37 -6.79
CA THR A 611 -25.97 -6.27 -5.68
C THR A 611 -27.24 -7.09 -5.91
N ASN A 612 -27.91 -6.90 -7.04
CA ASN A 612 -29.21 -7.51 -7.30
C ASN A 612 -29.15 -8.78 -8.16
N GLY A 613 -28.01 -9.09 -8.77
CA GLY A 613 -27.84 -10.27 -9.62
C GLY A 613 -28.57 -10.21 -10.98
N LEU A 614 -29.14 -9.06 -11.34
CA LEU A 614 -29.86 -8.87 -12.59
C LEU A 614 -28.90 -8.56 -13.74
N ALA A 615 -29.21 -9.07 -14.93
CA ALA A 615 -28.44 -8.85 -16.13
C ALA A 615 -28.93 -7.59 -16.88
N LEU A 616 -27.98 -6.88 -17.49
CA LEU A 616 -28.24 -5.71 -18.32
C LEU A 616 -29.06 -6.12 -19.55
N ASP A 617 -30.18 -5.43 -19.81
CA ASP A 617 -31.16 -5.74 -20.81
C ASP A 617 -31.39 -4.56 -21.75
N ASN A 618 -31.29 -4.79 -23.06
CA ASN A 618 -31.62 -3.77 -24.05
C ASN A 618 -33.11 -3.74 -24.46
N GLY A 619 -33.91 -4.72 -24.02
CA GLY A 619 -35.33 -4.82 -24.33
C GLY A 619 -35.67 -5.41 -25.72
N GLY A 620 -34.67 -5.95 -26.43
CA GLY A 620 -34.86 -6.56 -27.75
C GLY A 620 -34.88 -5.54 -28.90
N ASP A 621 -35.81 -5.66 -29.81
CA ASP A 621 -36.01 -4.75 -30.96
C ASP A 621 -36.87 -3.53 -30.53
N VAL A 622 -36.19 -2.55 -29.93
CA VAL A 622 -36.82 -1.31 -29.43
C VAL A 622 -36.17 -0.09 -30.06
N PRO A 623 -36.89 1.07 -30.18
CA PRO A 623 -36.34 2.24 -30.82
C PRO A 623 -35.12 2.86 -30.06
N SER A 624 -34.28 3.59 -30.80
CA SER A 624 -33.24 4.41 -30.23
C SER A 624 -33.79 5.40 -29.20
N GLY A 625 -33.08 5.58 -28.07
CA GLY A 625 -33.52 6.37 -26.92
C GLY A 625 -34.28 5.56 -25.87
N SER A 626 -34.62 4.30 -26.13
CA SER A 626 -35.23 3.43 -25.12
C SER A 626 -34.34 3.20 -23.92
N PRO A 627 -34.87 3.12 -22.68
CA PRO A 627 -34.08 2.83 -21.51
C PRO A 627 -33.51 1.41 -21.52
N VAL A 628 -32.28 1.26 -21.12
CA VAL A 628 -31.66 -0.03 -20.80
C VAL A 628 -32.12 -0.42 -19.40
N LYS A 629 -32.58 -1.67 -19.24
CA LYS A 629 -33.13 -2.22 -17.99
C LYS A 629 -32.23 -3.29 -17.40
N GLN A 630 -32.69 -3.90 -16.36
CA GLN A 630 -32.07 -5.04 -15.70
C GLN A 630 -33.12 -6.15 -15.53
N LEU A 631 -32.79 -7.37 -15.98
CA LEU A 631 -33.69 -8.49 -15.93
C LEU A 631 -33.04 -9.74 -15.36
N THR A 632 -33.87 -10.65 -14.86
CA THR A 632 -33.40 -12.00 -14.52
C THR A 632 -32.87 -12.68 -15.78
N TRP A 633 -31.68 -13.27 -15.69
CA TRP A 633 -31.05 -13.97 -16.82
C TRP A 633 -31.85 -15.20 -17.24
N ASP A 634 -32.17 -15.29 -18.52
CA ASP A 634 -32.89 -16.42 -19.15
C ASP A 634 -32.22 -16.95 -20.43
N GLY A 635 -31.02 -16.41 -20.79
CA GLY A 635 -30.29 -16.80 -21.99
C GLY A 635 -30.69 -16.03 -23.26
N SER A 636 -31.66 -15.13 -23.20
CA SER A 636 -32.15 -14.36 -24.35
C SER A 636 -31.06 -13.44 -24.94
N THR A 637 -31.13 -13.19 -26.24
CA THR A 637 -30.14 -12.38 -26.97
C THR A 637 -30.14 -10.90 -26.52
N HIS A 638 -31.25 -10.36 -26.03
CA HIS A 638 -31.34 -8.99 -25.52
C HIS A 638 -30.63 -8.77 -24.16
N LEU A 639 -30.22 -9.85 -23.48
CA LEU A 639 -29.41 -9.83 -22.27
C LEU A 639 -27.92 -10.04 -22.55
N GLN A 640 -27.54 -10.15 -23.84
CA GLN A 640 -26.16 -10.43 -24.26
C GLN A 640 -25.53 -9.21 -24.95
N TRP A 641 -24.32 -8.91 -24.55
CA TRP A 641 -23.60 -7.70 -24.96
C TRP A 641 -22.19 -8.04 -25.48
N TYR A 642 -21.70 -7.25 -26.42
CA TYR A 642 -20.29 -7.21 -26.80
C TYR A 642 -19.63 -6.02 -26.11
N ALA A 643 -18.42 -6.19 -25.59
CA ALA A 643 -17.59 -5.13 -25.05
C ALA A 643 -16.44 -4.87 -26.05
N VAL A 644 -16.60 -3.88 -26.89
CA VAL A 644 -15.68 -3.61 -28.01
C VAL A 644 -14.76 -2.45 -27.66
N ALA A 645 -13.47 -2.72 -27.55
CA ALA A 645 -12.45 -1.72 -27.29
C ALA A 645 -12.29 -0.77 -28.49
N LEU A 646 -12.18 0.53 -28.23
CA LEU A 646 -12.11 1.59 -29.23
C LEU A 646 -10.67 2.06 -29.54
N GLY A 647 -9.67 1.44 -28.90
CA GLY A 647 -8.25 1.78 -29.09
C GLY A 647 -7.76 3.03 -28.35
N ASN A 648 -8.62 3.65 -27.55
CA ASN A 648 -8.35 4.89 -26.79
C ASN A 648 -8.60 4.71 -25.28
N GLY A 649 -8.55 3.45 -24.78
CA GLY A 649 -8.85 3.08 -23.38
C GLY A 649 -10.34 2.93 -23.07
N TYR A 650 -11.22 3.28 -24.00
CA TYR A 650 -12.67 3.17 -23.82
C TYR A 650 -13.27 2.02 -24.64
N TYR A 651 -14.48 1.65 -24.26
CA TYR A 651 -15.30 0.59 -24.86
C TYR A 651 -16.65 1.12 -25.31
N LYS A 652 -17.22 0.54 -26.36
CA LYS A 652 -18.65 0.54 -26.60
C LYS A 652 -19.24 -0.78 -26.10
N LEU A 653 -20.42 -0.72 -25.48
CA LEU A 653 -21.22 -1.90 -25.11
C LEU A 653 -22.33 -2.05 -26.13
N GLU A 654 -22.20 -3.04 -27.01
CA GLU A 654 -23.13 -3.27 -28.12
C GLU A 654 -24.07 -4.44 -27.81
N SER A 655 -25.37 -4.22 -27.90
CA SER A 655 -26.37 -5.28 -27.73
C SER A 655 -26.33 -6.27 -28.87
N ARG A 656 -26.31 -7.56 -28.54
CA ARG A 656 -26.43 -8.64 -29.53
C ARG A 656 -27.77 -8.63 -30.28
N ALA A 657 -28.86 -8.22 -29.64
CA ALA A 657 -30.20 -8.27 -30.23
C ALA A 657 -30.45 -7.15 -31.24
N SER A 658 -30.07 -5.92 -30.91
CA SER A 658 -30.38 -4.73 -31.72
C SER A 658 -29.20 -4.12 -32.46
N GLY A 659 -27.98 -4.45 -32.07
CA GLY A 659 -26.76 -3.73 -32.55
C GLY A 659 -26.64 -2.30 -32.02
N MET A 660 -27.58 -1.82 -31.18
CA MET A 660 -27.47 -0.54 -30.51
C MET A 660 -26.49 -0.62 -29.34
N VAL A 661 -25.95 0.53 -28.97
CA VAL A 661 -24.97 0.64 -27.89
C VAL A 661 -25.58 1.30 -26.66
N ALA A 662 -25.04 0.96 -25.49
CA ALA A 662 -25.33 1.64 -24.23
C ALA A 662 -24.87 3.09 -24.30
N ASP A 663 -25.76 4.01 -23.94
CA ASP A 663 -25.63 5.45 -24.13
C ASP A 663 -25.96 6.20 -22.82
N GLY A 664 -25.00 7.01 -22.35
CA GLY A 664 -25.17 7.87 -21.18
C GLY A 664 -26.12 9.04 -21.41
N TRP A 665 -26.48 9.31 -22.67
CA TRP A 665 -27.45 10.32 -23.10
C TRP A 665 -27.08 11.76 -22.66
N GLY A 666 -25.80 12.04 -22.39
CA GLY A 666 -25.33 13.34 -21.90
C GLY A 666 -25.89 13.73 -20.52
N ALA A 667 -26.54 12.82 -19.83
CA ALA A 667 -27.13 13.08 -18.53
C ALA A 667 -26.09 13.22 -17.43
N THR A 668 -26.17 14.29 -16.62
CA THR A 668 -25.16 14.66 -15.59
C THR A 668 -25.63 14.45 -14.15
N GLY A 669 -26.88 14.07 -13.93
CA GLY A 669 -27.44 13.88 -12.58
C GLY A 669 -27.41 12.43 -12.11
N ASP A 670 -27.16 12.22 -10.82
CA ASP A 670 -27.30 10.92 -10.16
C ASP A 670 -28.71 10.36 -10.32
N GLY A 671 -28.80 9.07 -10.67
CA GLY A 671 -30.08 8.40 -10.94
C GLY A 671 -30.57 8.55 -12.37
N SER A 672 -29.83 9.22 -13.26
CA SER A 672 -30.17 9.32 -14.67
C SER A 672 -30.21 7.94 -15.34
N ALA A 673 -31.27 7.68 -16.13
CA ALA A 673 -31.46 6.39 -16.80
C ALA A 673 -30.37 6.18 -17.89
N LEU A 674 -29.81 4.98 -17.92
CA LEU A 674 -29.03 4.50 -19.06
C LEU A 674 -30.00 4.28 -20.25
N ARG A 675 -29.60 4.69 -21.45
CA ARG A 675 -30.36 4.52 -22.69
C ARG A 675 -29.57 3.71 -23.70
N GLN A 676 -30.16 3.48 -24.85
CA GLN A 676 -29.45 2.86 -25.99
C GLN A 676 -29.70 3.67 -27.26
N ALA A 677 -28.72 3.67 -28.14
CA ALA A 677 -28.76 4.36 -29.42
C ALA A 677 -27.95 3.66 -30.49
N ALA A 678 -28.18 3.99 -31.75
CA ALA A 678 -27.28 3.62 -32.82
C ALA A 678 -25.90 4.23 -32.56
N TRP A 679 -24.84 3.46 -32.85
CA TRP A 679 -23.46 3.94 -32.67
C TRP A 679 -23.16 5.15 -33.55
N ASN A 680 -22.72 6.26 -32.98
CA ASN A 680 -22.40 7.52 -33.65
C ASN A 680 -20.98 8.05 -33.32
N ASN A 681 -20.21 7.26 -32.55
CA ASN A 681 -18.89 7.63 -32.02
C ASN A 681 -18.91 8.79 -30.99
N GLY A 682 -20.08 9.15 -30.45
CA GLY A 682 -20.21 10.13 -29.37
C GLY A 682 -19.52 9.65 -28.08
N THR A 683 -18.99 10.59 -27.30
CA THR A 683 -18.31 10.26 -26.03
C THR A 683 -19.29 9.77 -24.95
N ASP A 684 -20.57 10.06 -25.08
CA ASP A 684 -21.64 9.54 -24.25
C ASP A 684 -21.95 8.05 -24.47
N GLN A 685 -21.48 7.47 -25.59
CA GLN A 685 -21.54 6.04 -25.91
C GLN A 685 -20.25 5.29 -25.57
N GLN A 686 -19.29 5.96 -24.94
CA GLN A 686 -17.98 5.40 -24.64
C GLN A 686 -17.79 5.22 -23.11
N TRP A 687 -17.33 4.04 -22.71
CA TRP A 687 -17.26 3.61 -21.32
C TRP A 687 -15.87 3.20 -20.94
N LEU A 688 -15.31 3.77 -19.87
CA LEU A 688 -14.10 3.28 -19.22
C LEU A 688 -14.47 2.10 -18.33
N ILE A 689 -13.99 0.91 -18.67
CA ILE A 689 -14.20 -0.31 -17.88
C ILE A 689 -12.99 -0.53 -17.01
N THR A 690 -13.16 -0.40 -15.69
CA THR A 690 -12.08 -0.56 -14.72
C THR A 690 -12.31 -1.80 -13.87
N HIS A 691 -11.35 -2.72 -13.81
CA HIS A 691 -11.36 -3.86 -12.91
C HIS A 691 -11.30 -3.40 -11.45
N ARG A 692 -12.13 -3.97 -10.58
CA ARG A 692 -12.29 -3.62 -9.17
C ARG A 692 -12.10 -4.82 -8.23
N GLY A 693 -11.37 -5.80 -8.70
CA GLY A 693 -11.12 -7.06 -7.98
C GLY A 693 -12.25 -8.10 -8.14
N ASP A 694 -11.94 -9.37 -7.92
CA ASP A 694 -12.88 -10.51 -7.98
C ASP A 694 -13.67 -10.63 -9.31
N GLY A 695 -13.10 -10.22 -10.45
CA GLY A 695 -13.82 -10.19 -11.72
C GLY A 695 -14.96 -9.19 -11.78
N ARG A 696 -14.94 -8.17 -10.94
CA ARG A 696 -15.91 -7.08 -10.89
C ARG A 696 -15.35 -5.84 -11.56
N TYR A 697 -16.22 -5.08 -12.19
CA TYR A 697 -15.88 -3.91 -12.98
C TYR A 697 -16.78 -2.74 -12.65
N SER A 698 -16.24 -1.53 -12.69
CA SER A 698 -17.01 -0.28 -12.80
C SER A 698 -16.95 0.23 -14.24
N LEU A 699 -18.03 0.83 -14.71
CA LEU A 699 -18.17 1.34 -16.06
C LEU A 699 -18.46 2.85 -15.98
N ALA A 700 -17.47 3.69 -16.24
CA ALA A 700 -17.62 5.15 -16.19
C ALA A 700 -17.86 5.72 -17.58
N ASN A 701 -18.88 6.55 -17.73
CA ASN A 701 -19.20 7.23 -18.98
C ASN A 701 -18.15 8.31 -19.30
N ARG A 702 -17.66 8.34 -20.52
CA ARG A 702 -16.61 9.26 -20.93
C ARG A 702 -17.01 10.74 -20.87
N THR A 703 -18.27 11.06 -21.15
CA THR A 703 -18.76 12.45 -21.16
C THR A 703 -18.96 12.98 -19.74
N THR A 704 -19.58 12.18 -18.87
CA THR A 704 -20.08 12.65 -17.58
C THR A 704 -19.22 12.23 -16.39
N GLY A 705 -18.42 11.17 -16.56
CA GLY A 705 -17.71 10.49 -15.46
C GLY A 705 -18.62 9.69 -14.54
N LEU A 706 -19.94 9.72 -14.73
CA LEU A 706 -20.89 8.92 -13.95
C LEU A 706 -20.71 7.43 -14.26
N VAL A 707 -20.91 6.60 -13.23
CA VAL A 707 -20.72 5.16 -13.29
C VAL A 707 -22.07 4.45 -13.45
N LEU A 708 -22.09 3.38 -14.23
CA LEU A 708 -23.25 2.51 -14.37
C LEU A 708 -23.69 1.96 -13.02
N ASP A 709 -24.96 2.18 -12.67
CA ASP A 709 -25.58 1.87 -11.39
C ASP A 709 -26.76 0.92 -11.55
N GLY A 710 -26.75 -0.17 -10.78
CA GLY A 710 -27.87 -1.11 -10.68
C GLY A 710 -29.02 -0.64 -9.79
N GLY A 711 -28.91 0.53 -9.15
CA GLY A 711 -29.97 1.10 -8.31
C GLY A 711 -30.19 0.39 -6.97
N GLY A 712 -29.32 -0.53 -6.58
CA GLY A 712 -29.43 -1.30 -5.33
C GLY A 712 -30.25 -2.59 -5.51
N ASP A 713 -30.98 -3.01 -4.48
CA ASP A 713 -31.84 -4.19 -4.49
C ASP A 713 -33.19 -3.85 -5.13
N VAL A 714 -33.19 -3.84 -6.46
CA VAL A 714 -34.38 -3.49 -7.26
C VAL A 714 -35.00 -4.72 -7.94
N PRO A 715 -36.29 -4.74 -8.24
CA PRO A 715 -36.93 -5.84 -8.93
C PRO A 715 -36.51 -5.94 -10.41
N SER A 716 -36.65 -7.14 -10.98
CA SER A 716 -36.47 -7.39 -12.41
C SER A 716 -37.40 -6.47 -13.23
N GLY A 717 -36.85 -5.84 -14.28
CA GLY A 717 -37.52 -4.83 -15.10
C GLY A 717 -37.15 -3.39 -14.74
N SER A 718 -36.43 -3.16 -13.66
CA SER A 718 -35.94 -1.83 -13.25
C SER A 718 -34.95 -1.25 -14.26
N PRO A 719 -34.95 0.07 -14.51
CA PRO A 719 -33.97 0.71 -15.38
C PRO A 719 -32.54 0.65 -14.75
N ALA A 720 -31.53 0.46 -15.55
CA ALA A 720 -30.16 0.76 -15.18
C ALA A 720 -29.97 2.28 -15.16
N GLN A 721 -29.16 2.75 -14.24
CA GLN A 721 -28.95 4.17 -13.97
C GLN A 721 -27.47 4.55 -14.07
N GLN A 722 -27.17 5.83 -13.92
CA GLN A 722 -25.83 6.38 -13.79
C GLN A 722 -25.73 7.16 -12.49
N ARG A 723 -24.58 7.08 -11.80
CA ARG A 723 -24.37 7.74 -10.52
C ARG A 723 -22.90 8.13 -10.33
N THR A 724 -22.66 9.13 -9.51
CA THR A 724 -21.31 9.45 -9.02
C THR A 724 -20.68 8.22 -8.36
N TRP A 725 -19.40 7.97 -8.64
CA TRP A 725 -18.66 6.83 -8.08
C TRP A 725 -18.67 6.84 -6.54
N GLY A 726 -18.89 5.69 -5.94
CA GLY A 726 -18.79 5.40 -4.51
C GLY A 726 -18.49 3.92 -4.28
N ASN A 727 -18.25 3.53 -3.04
CA ASN A 727 -17.86 2.14 -2.70
C ASN A 727 -19.06 1.16 -2.61
N SER A 728 -20.17 1.45 -3.27
CA SER A 728 -21.34 0.58 -3.27
C SER A 728 -21.23 -0.53 -4.30
N THR A 729 -21.66 -1.74 -3.94
CA THR A 729 -21.70 -2.90 -4.85
C THR A 729 -22.73 -2.76 -5.98
N ASN A 730 -23.68 -1.84 -5.87
CA ASN A 730 -24.62 -1.53 -6.97
C ASN A 730 -23.94 -0.81 -8.16
N LEU A 731 -22.75 -0.26 -7.97
CA LEU A 731 -21.91 0.33 -9.02
C LEU A 731 -20.93 -0.68 -9.65
N LEU A 732 -21.00 -1.95 -9.23
CA LEU A 732 -20.12 -3.02 -9.68
C LEU A 732 -20.87 -4.05 -10.53
N TRP A 733 -20.23 -4.49 -11.60
CA TRP A 733 -20.78 -5.40 -12.60
C TRP A 733 -19.79 -6.53 -12.88
N THR A 734 -20.31 -7.70 -13.19
CA THR A 734 -19.51 -8.86 -13.65
C THR A 734 -19.77 -9.12 -15.13
N PHE A 735 -18.75 -9.51 -15.86
CA PHE A 735 -18.81 -9.93 -17.25
C PHE A 735 -18.64 -11.45 -17.32
N THR A 736 -19.70 -12.16 -17.62
CA THR A 736 -19.68 -13.62 -17.79
C THR A 736 -19.87 -13.96 -19.25
N GLU A 737 -18.91 -14.66 -19.85
CA GLU A 737 -19.00 -15.14 -21.23
C GLU A 737 -20.15 -16.14 -21.38
N VAL A 738 -20.92 -16.05 -22.50
CA VAL A 738 -22.14 -16.86 -22.77
C VAL A 738 -22.21 -17.35 -24.21
#